data_c4cf6df5cbd11419b8fb37016e8954d5
#
_entry.id   c4cf6df5cbd11419b8fb37016e8954d5
#
_cell.length_a   1.000
_cell.length_b   1.000
_cell.length_c   1.000
_cell.angle_alpha   90.00
_cell.angle_beta   90.00
_cell.angle_gamma   90.00
#
_symmetry.space_group_name_H-M   'P 1'
#
loop_
_entity.id
_entity.type
_entity.pdbx_description
1 polymer ?
#
loop_
_entity_poly.entity_id
_entity_poly.type
_entity_poly.pdbx_seq_one_letter_code
_entity_poly.pdbx_strand_id
1 'polypeptide(L)'
;MSKFIKIKVLSAVALLSVCFLGCKSTKTPHQMIKDNEIDAAKGQFQMPSDINGIDEDGNTVLHLAAERDDADLITYFMIKGADSELKNYNSDTALHVAIAKDKREAAKALISMGANIFSRNADGKTALDLAIAKDEAYYDIFVTTKTGEIRDVEGKTIVHYFVETFNNTGIEYCIKKKIPISVKDNYERSPLDLAFENIENYDVVQIIATLIYGGAEPVKTDYDYFQEALISRNLSYRFDDGQTPLHFGAIEGHNSIVKFLLENNANQKSQDSAGNTPLHDAIRYGNLEIAKMLLDSGAYINAKDNLGKTPILLIIPKDKLFETYTFLIKYNANLNEKDMFGDTVLHTAAMLNSNSSVVELLVSNGADVNARNKEGVTPLEIALKNGDISTIKYLAENGANIHTQNTRGESPLSLALASESNELLEAIVNETNVLLQNSDGNTPLHIALMNDASLLKVQYIISLSNDVNIRNKNGNSALFYAVMKNRKKVGEILLEKNADIFSTNTNNNSPLRLALKYGGSIQDWLITSKTIKATDGSGNTALHYAAEWEYSDAIVALLQKGADIHTKNANGETALFNAVKTNNPDIIQLIVDGGADLSVRDNLGSVPLHTAVRWDAEKSVMKLIELGVDVNAQNIAGKSALSEACITGKNDLAKLLLQYGIVQSTKEAFDRYLKSAHDKIRDSIKKQYNIFDNQNIILGFDSDEKEESIFKMGTNSLNWH
;
A
#
# COMPACT_ATOMS: atom_id res chain seq x y z
N MET A 1 -39.45 -79.49 -37.13
CA MET A 1 -40.21 -78.59 -38.07
C MET A 1 -39.23 -77.92 -39.01
N SER A 2 -38.58 -78.66 -39.88
CA SER A 2 -37.56 -78.10 -40.76
C SER A 2 -37.47 -78.92 -42.07
N LYS A 3 -38.62 -79.27 -42.68
CA LYS A 3 -38.65 -80.00 -43.95
C LYS A 3 -39.88 -79.66 -44.83
N PHE A 4 -40.73 -78.70 -44.51
CA PHE A 4 -41.93 -78.40 -45.26
C PHE A 4 -42.00 -77.02 -45.96
N ILE A 5 -40.90 -76.18 -45.91
CA ILE A 5 -40.86 -74.88 -46.56
C ILE A 5 -40.00 -74.81 -47.84
N LYS A 6 -39.32 -75.96 -48.21
CA LYS A 6 -38.49 -75.99 -49.44
C LYS A 6 -39.15 -76.48 -50.73
N ILE A 7 -40.46 -76.83 -50.73
CA ILE A 7 -41.14 -77.38 -51.92
C ILE A 7 -42.16 -76.43 -52.57
N LYS A 8 -42.46 -75.21 -51.99
CA LYS A 8 -43.39 -74.23 -52.60
C LYS A 8 -42.72 -73.01 -53.27
N VAL A 9 -41.41 -72.90 -53.24
CA VAL A 9 -40.69 -71.79 -53.93
C VAL A 9 -40.16 -72.22 -55.30
N LEU A 10 -40.04 -73.52 -55.57
CA LEU A 10 -39.54 -74.00 -56.87
C LEU A 10 -40.62 -74.20 -58.00
N SER A 11 -41.90 -74.05 -57.66
CA SER A 11 -42.97 -74.09 -58.68
C SER A 11 -43.45 -72.75 -59.17
N ALA A 12 -43.07 -71.65 -58.49
CA ALA A 12 -43.43 -70.28 -58.94
C ALA A 12 -42.35 -69.68 -59.87
N VAL A 13 -41.13 -70.17 -59.83
CA VAL A 13 -40.01 -69.73 -60.71
C VAL A 13 -40.05 -70.39 -62.12
N ALA A 14 -40.74 -71.51 -62.25
CA ALA A 14 -40.82 -72.23 -63.58
C ALA A 14 -42.01 -71.81 -64.42
N LEU A 15 -42.96 -70.98 -63.92
CA LEU A 15 -44.05 -70.42 -64.70
C LEU A 15 -43.89 -68.94 -65.18
N LEU A 16 -42.79 -68.30 -64.74
CA LEU A 16 -42.44 -66.94 -65.18
C LEU A 16 -41.34 -66.90 -66.24
N SER A 17 -40.79 -68.14 -66.64
CA SER A 17 -39.72 -68.23 -67.63
C SER A 17 -40.20 -68.58 -69.07
N VAL A 18 -41.49 -68.58 -69.32
CA VAL A 18 -42.07 -68.86 -70.68
C VAL A 18 -42.74 -67.63 -71.34
N CYS A 19 -42.77 -66.51 -70.71
CA CYS A 19 -43.33 -65.27 -71.32
C CYS A 19 -42.30 -64.18 -71.65
N PHE A 20 -40.98 -64.46 -71.56
CA PHE A 20 -39.94 -63.49 -71.92
C PHE A 20 -38.96 -64.01 -73.00
N LEU A 21 -39.54 -64.58 -74.10
CA LEU A 21 -38.77 -64.71 -75.34
C LEU A 21 -39.42 -63.79 -76.38
N GLY A 22 -38.97 -62.49 -76.35
CA GLY A 22 -39.42 -61.58 -77.38
C GLY A 22 -39.31 -60.06 -76.99
N CYS A 23 -38.71 -59.69 -75.94
CA CYS A 23 -38.45 -58.26 -75.71
C CYS A 23 -36.92 -57.96 -75.77
N LYS A 24 -36.53 -57.10 -76.74
CA LYS A 24 -35.28 -56.35 -76.72
C LYS A 24 -35.02 -55.84 -75.28
N SER A 25 -33.78 -55.99 -74.78
CA SER A 25 -33.38 -55.45 -73.48
C SER A 25 -33.79 -53.97 -73.48
N THR A 26 -34.99 -53.62 -72.91
CA THR A 26 -35.41 -52.23 -72.73
C THR A 26 -34.60 -51.74 -71.64
N LYS A 27 -33.74 -50.73 -71.93
CA LYS A 27 -33.00 -49.97 -70.95
C LYS A 27 -33.96 -49.54 -69.85
N THR A 28 -33.55 -49.58 -68.59
CA THR A 28 -34.32 -49.00 -67.50
C THR A 28 -34.40 -47.50 -67.69
N PRO A 29 -35.41 -46.83 -67.15
CA PRO A 29 -35.49 -45.33 -67.18
C PRO A 29 -34.22 -44.67 -66.69
N HIS A 30 -33.60 -45.23 -65.66
CA HIS A 30 -32.31 -44.73 -65.10
C HIS A 30 -31.21 -44.85 -66.17
N GLN A 31 -31.13 -45.96 -66.88
CA GLN A 31 -30.10 -46.14 -67.93
C GLN A 31 -30.38 -45.21 -69.12
N MET A 32 -31.67 -44.96 -69.48
CA MET A 32 -32.03 -44.01 -70.54
C MET A 32 -31.62 -42.59 -70.19
N ILE A 33 -31.79 -42.15 -68.89
CA ILE A 33 -31.33 -40.85 -68.43
C ILE A 33 -29.79 -40.76 -68.49
N LYS A 34 -29.08 -41.80 -68.05
CA LYS A 34 -27.61 -41.88 -68.17
C LYS A 34 -27.14 -41.81 -69.63
N ASP A 35 -27.88 -42.44 -70.57
CA ASP A 35 -27.55 -42.47 -71.98
C ASP A 35 -28.07 -41.27 -72.77
N ASN A 36 -28.66 -40.28 -72.10
CA ASN A 36 -29.25 -39.06 -72.69
C ASN A 36 -30.51 -39.30 -73.57
N GLU A 37 -31.22 -40.40 -73.39
CA GLU A 37 -32.50 -40.73 -74.10
C GLU A 37 -33.71 -40.19 -73.28
N ILE A 38 -33.72 -38.88 -73.05
CA ILE A 38 -34.63 -38.24 -72.09
C ILE A 38 -36.09 -38.42 -72.44
N ASP A 39 -36.46 -38.25 -73.69
CA ASP A 39 -37.87 -38.41 -74.13
C ASP A 39 -38.39 -39.84 -74.03
N ALA A 40 -37.51 -40.79 -74.26
CA ALA A 40 -37.80 -42.20 -74.06
C ALA A 40 -37.99 -42.55 -72.59
N ALA A 41 -37.12 -41.99 -71.72
CA ALA A 41 -37.22 -42.12 -70.27
C ALA A 41 -38.54 -41.53 -69.75
N LYS A 42 -38.92 -40.30 -70.15
CA LYS A 42 -40.20 -39.69 -69.81
C LYS A 42 -41.40 -40.50 -70.18
N GLY A 43 -41.32 -41.18 -71.30
CA GLY A 43 -42.44 -42.02 -71.84
C GLY A 43 -42.65 -43.33 -71.02
N GLN A 44 -41.77 -43.80 -70.26
CA GLN A 44 -41.88 -45.05 -69.50
C GLN A 44 -42.58 -44.92 -68.14
N PHE A 45 -42.72 -43.72 -67.56
CA PHE A 45 -43.39 -43.50 -66.28
C PHE A 45 -44.90 -43.38 -66.41
N GLN A 46 -45.63 -44.50 -66.33
CA GLN A 46 -47.08 -44.54 -66.43
C GLN A 46 -47.79 -44.51 -65.04
N MET A 47 -47.09 -44.91 -63.98
CA MET A 47 -47.63 -44.94 -62.64
C MET A 47 -46.70 -44.20 -61.65
N PRO A 48 -47.23 -43.51 -60.62
CA PRO A 48 -46.37 -42.81 -59.62
C PRO A 48 -45.42 -43.72 -58.84
N SER A 49 -45.70 -45.03 -58.68
CA SER A 49 -44.90 -46.00 -58.01
C SER A 49 -43.56 -46.28 -58.73
N ASP A 50 -43.53 -46.07 -60.05
CA ASP A 50 -42.40 -46.40 -60.89
C ASP A 50 -41.34 -45.28 -60.90
N ILE A 51 -41.81 -44.06 -60.66
CA ILE A 51 -40.95 -42.85 -60.70
C ILE A 51 -39.94 -42.80 -59.53
N ASN A 52 -40.23 -43.49 -58.40
CA ASN A 52 -39.42 -43.55 -57.21
C ASN A 52 -38.52 -44.82 -57.16
N GLY A 53 -38.45 -45.55 -58.26
CA GLY A 53 -37.52 -46.68 -58.40
C GLY A 53 -36.06 -46.21 -58.33
N ILE A 54 -35.19 -47.14 -57.91
CA ILE A 54 -33.77 -46.85 -57.71
C ILE A 54 -32.89 -47.69 -58.67
N ASP A 55 -31.74 -47.13 -59.03
CA ASP A 55 -30.71 -47.86 -59.80
C ASP A 55 -29.74 -48.68 -58.84
N GLU A 56 -28.69 -49.21 -59.41
CA GLU A 56 -27.68 -50.03 -58.69
C GLU A 56 -26.96 -49.25 -57.57
N ASP A 57 -26.91 -47.93 -57.67
CA ASP A 57 -26.26 -47.05 -56.70
C ASP A 57 -27.31 -46.49 -55.71
N GLY A 58 -28.57 -46.92 -55.80
CA GLY A 58 -29.65 -46.39 -54.99
C GLY A 58 -30.20 -45.04 -55.48
N ASN A 59 -29.77 -44.55 -56.65
CA ASN A 59 -30.23 -43.25 -57.17
C ASN A 59 -31.63 -43.37 -57.80
N THR A 60 -32.50 -42.44 -57.46
CA THR A 60 -33.75 -42.21 -58.16
C THR A 60 -33.53 -41.38 -59.42
N VAL A 61 -34.55 -41.30 -60.28
CA VAL A 61 -34.51 -40.44 -61.48
C VAL A 61 -34.23 -38.97 -61.17
N LEU A 62 -34.60 -38.49 -59.95
CA LEU A 62 -34.26 -37.15 -59.48
C LEU A 62 -32.77 -37.00 -59.19
N HIS A 63 -32.13 -38.00 -58.63
CA HIS A 63 -30.67 -38.01 -58.43
C HIS A 63 -29.93 -37.85 -59.74
N LEU A 64 -30.31 -38.63 -60.74
CA LEU A 64 -29.71 -38.59 -62.06
C LEU A 64 -29.97 -37.27 -62.81
N ALA A 65 -31.20 -36.72 -62.69
CA ALA A 65 -31.54 -35.41 -63.24
C ALA A 65 -30.73 -34.30 -62.56
N ALA A 66 -30.55 -34.39 -61.22
CA ALA A 66 -29.72 -33.47 -60.45
C ALA A 66 -28.27 -33.51 -60.86
N GLU A 67 -27.71 -34.71 -61.08
CA GLU A 67 -26.32 -34.92 -61.55
C GLU A 67 -26.10 -34.30 -62.93
N ARG A 68 -27.10 -34.26 -63.77
CA ARG A 68 -27.04 -33.69 -65.11
C ARG A 68 -27.23 -32.19 -65.16
N ASP A 69 -27.64 -31.55 -64.09
CA ASP A 69 -28.08 -30.16 -64.02
C ASP A 69 -29.29 -29.85 -64.87
N ASP A 70 -30.19 -30.84 -65.01
CA ASP A 70 -31.36 -30.72 -65.88
C ASP A 70 -32.61 -30.25 -65.09
N ALA A 71 -32.80 -28.93 -64.99
CA ALA A 71 -33.92 -28.32 -64.27
C ALA A 71 -35.30 -28.68 -64.85
N ASP A 72 -35.38 -28.83 -66.15
CA ASP A 72 -36.65 -29.20 -66.80
C ASP A 72 -37.01 -30.65 -66.49
N LEU A 73 -36.06 -31.52 -66.47
CA LEU A 73 -36.26 -32.94 -66.12
C LEU A 73 -36.65 -33.10 -64.66
N ILE A 74 -36.00 -32.37 -63.74
CA ILE A 74 -36.37 -32.31 -62.33
C ILE A 74 -37.80 -31.84 -62.17
N THR A 75 -38.17 -30.71 -62.79
CA THR A 75 -39.49 -30.17 -62.75
C THR A 75 -40.53 -31.17 -63.28
N TYR A 76 -40.24 -31.83 -64.39
CA TYR A 76 -41.11 -32.87 -64.96
C TYR A 76 -41.35 -34.04 -63.98
N PHE A 77 -40.24 -34.59 -63.36
CA PHE A 77 -40.39 -35.72 -62.42
C PHE A 77 -41.12 -35.30 -61.14
N MET A 78 -40.82 -34.14 -60.59
CA MET A 78 -41.50 -33.62 -59.42
C MET A 78 -43.03 -33.40 -59.65
N ILE A 79 -43.45 -32.88 -60.82
CA ILE A 79 -44.89 -32.78 -61.20
C ILE A 79 -45.51 -34.17 -61.32
N LYS A 80 -44.75 -35.17 -61.73
CA LYS A 80 -45.23 -36.56 -61.83
C LYS A 80 -45.23 -37.32 -60.51
N GLY A 81 -44.87 -36.68 -59.40
CA GLY A 81 -44.90 -37.25 -58.05
C GLY A 81 -43.62 -37.95 -57.61
N ALA A 82 -42.49 -37.63 -58.22
CA ALA A 82 -41.23 -38.08 -57.70
C ALA A 82 -40.97 -37.53 -56.29
N ASP A 83 -40.53 -38.37 -55.38
CA ASP A 83 -40.23 -38.00 -54.01
C ASP A 83 -38.80 -37.49 -53.90
N SER A 84 -38.65 -36.20 -53.60
CA SER A 84 -37.36 -35.51 -53.44
C SER A 84 -36.58 -35.94 -52.19
N GLU A 85 -37.27 -36.62 -51.25
CA GLU A 85 -36.67 -37.00 -49.95
C GLU A 85 -36.06 -38.40 -49.96
N LEU A 86 -36.23 -39.11 -51.02
CA LEU A 86 -35.56 -40.43 -51.18
C LEU A 86 -34.06 -40.25 -51.24
N LYS A 87 -33.41 -41.12 -50.50
CA LYS A 87 -31.91 -41.13 -50.34
C LYS A 87 -31.30 -42.27 -51.14
N ASN A 88 -30.21 -41.97 -51.81
CA ASN A 88 -29.40 -43.01 -52.43
C ASN A 88 -28.60 -43.80 -51.37
N TYR A 89 -27.74 -44.75 -51.77
CA TYR A 89 -26.96 -45.57 -50.85
C TYR A 89 -25.91 -44.80 -50.05
N ASN A 90 -25.58 -43.57 -50.45
CA ASN A 90 -24.75 -42.65 -49.66
C ASN A 90 -25.60 -41.81 -48.71
N SER A 91 -26.88 -42.12 -48.55
CA SER A 91 -27.85 -41.32 -47.80
C SER A 91 -28.05 -39.89 -48.35
N ASP A 92 -27.63 -39.60 -49.57
CA ASP A 92 -27.84 -38.30 -50.21
C ASP A 92 -29.20 -38.23 -50.85
N THR A 93 -29.92 -37.10 -50.72
CA THR A 93 -31.08 -36.75 -51.54
C THR A 93 -30.62 -36.20 -52.88
N ALA A 94 -31.52 -36.09 -53.85
CA ALA A 94 -31.21 -35.43 -55.12
C ALA A 94 -30.64 -34.04 -54.98
N LEU A 95 -31.07 -33.29 -53.94
CA LEU A 95 -30.54 -31.95 -53.61
C LEU A 95 -29.06 -32.03 -53.10
N HIS A 96 -28.73 -33.03 -52.30
CA HIS A 96 -27.32 -33.24 -51.88
C HIS A 96 -26.43 -33.52 -53.11
N VAL A 97 -26.88 -34.37 -54.01
CA VAL A 97 -26.16 -34.70 -55.26
C VAL A 97 -25.95 -33.44 -56.11
N ALA A 98 -27.02 -32.63 -56.30
CA ALA A 98 -26.92 -31.37 -57.04
C ALA A 98 -25.80 -30.47 -56.47
N ILE A 99 -25.81 -30.28 -55.14
CA ILE A 99 -24.83 -29.43 -54.48
C ILE A 99 -23.42 -30.05 -54.54
N ALA A 100 -23.30 -31.34 -54.24
CA ALA A 100 -22.00 -32.04 -54.29
C ALA A 100 -21.29 -31.87 -55.62
N LYS A 101 -22.07 -31.88 -56.71
CA LYS A 101 -21.58 -31.77 -58.10
C LYS A 101 -21.68 -30.33 -58.68
N ASP A 102 -21.93 -29.32 -57.84
CA ASP A 102 -22.05 -27.88 -58.20
C ASP A 102 -23.10 -27.66 -59.34
N LYS A 103 -24.24 -28.36 -59.26
CA LYS A 103 -25.33 -28.26 -60.21
C LYS A 103 -26.37 -27.26 -59.74
N ARG A 104 -26.13 -26.00 -60.05
CA ARG A 104 -26.92 -24.86 -59.48
C ARG A 104 -28.35 -24.76 -60.00
N GLU A 105 -28.54 -25.02 -61.29
CA GLU A 105 -29.91 -24.98 -61.86
C GLU A 105 -30.76 -26.16 -61.38
N ALA A 106 -30.14 -27.35 -61.19
CA ALA A 106 -30.82 -28.47 -60.59
C ALA A 106 -31.18 -28.21 -59.13
N ALA A 107 -30.26 -27.65 -58.30
CA ALA A 107 -30.54 -27.28 -56.93
C ALA A 107 -31.67 -26.27 -56.83
N LYS A 108 -31.69 -25.25 -57.68
CA LYS A 108 -32.71 -24.22 -57.75
C LYS A 108 -34.10 -24.83 -58.13
N ALA A 109 -34.12 -25.74 -59.13
CA ALA A 109 -35.31 -26.44 -59.53
C ALA A 109 -35.90 -27.29 -58.38
N LEU A 110 -35.06 -28.13 -57.74
CA LEU A 110 -35.46 -28.95 -56.60
C LEU A 110 -36.03 -28.13 -55.45
N ILE A 111 -35.34 -27.05 -55.05
CA ILE A 111 -35.83 -26.15 -54.00
C ILE A 111 -37.15 -25.48 -54.42
N SER A 112 -37.22 -25.00 -55.65
CA SER A 112 -38.46 -24.37 -56.16
C SER A 112 -39.67 -25.32 -56.21
N MET A 113 -39.41 -26.60 -56.34
CA MET A 113 -40.41 -27.64 -56.28
C MET A 113 -40.73 -28.18 -54.89
N GLY A 114 -40.00 -27.68 -53.84
CA GLY A 114 -40.27 -27.98 -52.45
C GLY A 114 -39.44 -29.10 -51.84
N ALA A 115 -38.29 -29.41 -52.42
CA ALA A 115 -37.33 -30.32 -51.77
C ALA A 115 -36.92 -29.78 -50.36
N ASN A 116 -36.83 -30.70 -49.40
CA ASN A 116 -36.50 -30.39 -48.03
C ASN A 116 -35.00 -30.05 -47.90
N ILE A 117 -34.73 -28.77 -47.57
CA ILE A 117 -33.35 -28.27 -47.40
C ILE A 117 -32.67 -28.79 -46.12
N PHE A 118 -33.43 -29.36 -45.17
CA PHE A 118 -32.98 -29.82 -43.86
C PHE A 118 -32.70 -31.31 -43.78
N SER A 119 -33.01 -32.06 -44.86
CA SER A 119 -32.65 -33.49 -44.91
C SER A 119 -31.15 -33.67 -44.75
N ARG A 120 -30.74 -34.64 -43.91
CA ARG A 120 -29.33 -34.89 -43.61
C ARG A 120 -28.84 -36.14 -44.35
N ASN A 121 -27.60 -36.09 -44.88
CA ASN A 121 -26.94 -37.25 -45.49
C ASN A 121 -26.26 -38.13 -44.43
N ALA A 122 -25.44 -39.14 -44.87
CA ALA A 122 -24.73 -40.03 -44.00
C ALA A 122 -23.70 -39.31 -43.05
N ASP A 123 -23.13 -38.20 -43.49
CA ASP A 123 -22.22 -37.37 -42.71
C ASP A 123 -22.98 -36.43 -41.74
N GLY A 124 -24.28 -36.53 -41.64
CA GLY A 124 -25.13 -35.64 -40.84
C GLY A 124 -25.28 -34.22 -41.40
N LYS A 125 -24.79 -33.96 -42.60
CA LYS A 125 -24.82 -32.65 -43.24
C LYS A 125 -26.12 -32.48 -44.06
N THR A 126 -26.65 -31.26 -44.01
CA THR A 126 -27.74 -30.85 -44.89
C THR A 126 -27.20 -30.41 -46.25
N ALA A 127 -28.06 -30.38 -47.27
CA ALA A 127 -27.69 -29.83 -48.59
C ALA A 127 -27.26 -28.34 -48.45
N LEU A 128 -27.86 -27.59 -47.51
CA LEU A 128 -27.50 -26.24 -47.21
C LEU A 128 -26.07 -26.13 -46.60
N ASP A 129 -25.71 -27.04 -45.68
CA ASP A 129 -24.32 -27.13 -45.14
C ASP A 129 -23.29 -27.29 -46.26
N LEU A 130 -23.57 -28.21 -47.18
CA LEU A 130 -22.70 -28.47 -48.33
C LEU A 130 -22.60 -27.25 -49.27
N ALA A 131 -23.71 -26.56 -49.50
CA ALA A 131 -23.78 -25.40 -50.39
C ALA A 131 -22.97 -24.21 -49.84
N ILE A 132 -23.19 -23.88 -48.57
CA ILE A 132 -22.50 -22.77 -47.88
C ILE A 132 -20.97 -23.03 -47.84
N ALA A 133 -20.54 -24.28 -47.59
CA ALA A 133 -19.14 -24.65 -47.57
C ALA A 133 -18.44 -24.47 -48.94
N LYS A 134 -19.23 -24.39 -50.02
CA LYS A 134 -18.67 -24.26 -51.40
C LYS A 134 -18.59 -22.82 -51.87
N ASP A 135 -19.69 -22.07 -51.80
CA ASP A 135 -19.78 -20.72 -52.40
C ASP A 135 -20.96 -19.91 -51.81
N GLU A 136 -20.70 -18.65 -51.46
CA GLU A 136 -21.74 -17.72 -50.99
C GLU A 136 -22.86 -17.49 -52.00
N ALA A 137 -22.63 -17.65 -53.29
CA ALA A 137 -23.67 -17.56 -54.31
C ALA A 137 -24.85 -18.54 -54.09
N TYR A 138 -24.67 -19.59 -53.28
CA TYR A 138 -25.73 -20.52 -52.94
C TYR A 138 -26.79 -19.89 -52.00
N TYR A 139 -26.48 -18.80 -51.26
CA TYR A 139 -27.48 -18.10 -50.48
C TYR A 139 -28.65 -17.60 -51.35
N ASP A 140 -28.37 -17.11 -52.56
CA ASP A 140 -29.45 -16.69 -53.48
C ASP A 140 -30.34 -17.85 -53.94
N ILE A 141 -29.84 -19.09 -53.93
CA ILE A 141 -30.59 -20.28 -54.28
C ILE A 141 -31.38 -20.80 -53.09
N PHE A 142 -30.80 -20.82 -51.90
CA PHE A 142 -31.40 -21.38 -50.70
C PHE A 142 -32.28 -20.40 -49.93
N VAL A 143 -32.02 -19.09 -49.96
CA VAL A 143 -32.80 -18.08 -49.25
C VAL A 143 -33.84 -17.48 -50.18
N THR A 144 -35.00 -18.09 -50.20
CA THR A 144 -36.16 -17.66 -51.00
C THR A 144 -37.42 -17.59 -50.12
N THR A 145 -38.48 -16.91 -50.58
CA THR A 145 -39.75 -16.86 -49.84
C THR A 145 -40.30 -18.26 -49.58
N LYS A 146 -40.10 -19.19 -50.51
CA LYS A 146 -40.57 -20.57 -50.39
C LYS A 146 -39.78 -21.36 -49.32
N THR A 147 -38.48 -21.20 -49.27
CA THR A 147 -37.62 -21.87 -48.22
C THR A 147 -37.88 -21.26 -46.85
N GLY A 148 -38.26 -19.98 -46.76
CA GLY A 148 -38.65 -19.33 -45.51
C GLY A 148 -39.93 -19.96 -44.88
N GLU A 149 -40.75 -20.65 -45.68
CA GLU A 149 -41.96 -21.35 -45.23
C GLU A 149 -41.70 -22.81 -44.84
N ILE A 150 -40.57 -23.39 -45.30
CA ILE A 150 -40.20 -24.80 -44.98
C ILE A 150 -39.82 -24.89 -43.50
N ARG A 151 -40.27 -25.95 -42.83
CA ARG A 151 -39.98 -26.25 -41.44
C ARG A 151 -39.42 -27.68 -41.35
N ASP A 152 -38.50 -27.87 -40.43
CA ASP A 152 -38.03 -29.18 -40.04
C ASP A 152 -39.04 -29.88 -39.10
N VAL A 153 -38.66 -31.06 -38.59
CA VAL A 153 -39.49 -31.84 -37.66
C VAL A 153 -39.73 -31.16 -36.31
N GLU A 154 -38.85 -30.22 -35.93
CA GLU A 154 -38.95 -29.43 -34.71
C GLU A 154 -39.68 -28.08 -34.95
N GLY A 155 -40.14 -27.83 -36.18
CA GLY A 155 -40.80 -26.58 -36.55
C GLY A 155 -39.83 -25.43 -36.86
N LYS A 156 -38.54 -25.70 -36.91
CA LYS A 156 -37.48 -24.71 -37.16
C LYS A 156 -37.50 -24.28 -38.62
N THR A 157 -37.24 -22.98 -38.83
CA THR A 157 -37.07 -22.36 -40.16
C THR A 157 -35.60 -22.28 -40.53
N ILE A 158 -35.32 -21.87 -41.77
CA ILE A 158 -33.95 -21.59 -42.23
C ILE A 158 -33.26 -20.55 -41.35
N VAL A 159 -33.98 -19.60 -40.74
CA VAL A 159 -33.40 -18.57 -39.86
C VAL A 159 -32.94 -19.21 -38.54
N HIS A 160 -33.71 -20.13 -37.94
CA HIS A 160 -33.28 -20.91 -36.78
C HIS A 160 -32.00 -21.68 -37.10
N TYR A 161 -31.94 -22.31 -38.25
CA TYR A 161 -30.77 -23.05 -38.71
C TYR A 161 -29.52 -22.16 -38.81
N PHE A 162 -29.65 -20.95 -39.37
CA PHE A 162 -28.52 -20.02 -39.44
C PHE A 162 -28.07 -19.53 -38.05
N VAL A 163 -28.98 -19.41 -37.09
CA VAL A 163 -28.62 -19.13 -35.70
C VAL A 163 -27.85 -20.29 -35.09
N GLU A 164 -28.31 -21.53 -35.23
CA GLU A 164 -27.65 -22.73 -34.70
C GLU A 164 -26.29 -23.01 -35.33
N THR A 165 -26.10 -22.61 -36.56
CA THR A 165 -24.81 -22.77 -37.30
C THR A 165 -23.92 -21.52 -37.24
N PHE A 166 -24.28 -20.53 -36.45
CA PHE A 166 -23.58 -19.26 -36.29
C PHE A 166 -23.33 -18.50 -37.59
N ASN A 167 -24.28 -18.59 -38.50
CA ASN A 167 -24.19 -18.05 -39.85
C ASN A 167 -24.85 -16.69 -40.00
N ASN A 168 -24.16 -15.62 -39.63
CA ASN A 168 -24.70 -14.23 -39.70
C ASN A 168 -25.00 -13.83 -41.16
N THR A 169 -24.16 -14.20 -42.12
CA THR A 169 -24.39 -13.89 -43.56
C THR A 169 -25.71 -14.46 -44.05
N GLY A 170 -26.04 -15.69 -43.66
CA GLY A 170 -27.35 -16.32 -44.00
C GLY A 170 -28.54 -15.53 -43.46
N ILE A 171 -28.42 -15.00 -42.23
CA ILE A 171 -29.44 -14.17 -41.61
C ILE A 171 -29.59 -12.83 -42.36
N GLU A 172 -28.50 -12.18 -42.74
CA GLU A 172 -28.50 -10.96 -43.53
C GLU A 172 -29.21 -11.18 -44.89
N TYR A 173 -28.95 -12.33 -45.54
CA TYR A 173 -29.69 -12.72 -46.75
C TYR A 173 -31.20 -12.92 -46.49
N CYS A 174 -31.57 -13.55 -45.36
CA CYS A 174 -32.97 -13.69 -44.97
C CYS A 174 -33.64 -12.33 -44.81
N ILE A 175 -33.01 -11.37 -44.13
CA ILE A 175 -33.54 -10.00 -43.96
C ILE A 175 -33.66 -9.31 -45.31
N LYS A 176 -32.63 -9.36 -46.16
CA LYS A 176 -32.63 -8.78 -47.52
C LYS A 176 -33.74 -9.35 -48.39
N LYS A 177 -34.02 -10.63 -48.28
CA LYS A 177 -35.09 -11.34 -49.03
C LYS A 177 -36.48 -11.23 -48.36
N LYS A 178 -36.57 -10.52 -47.21
CA LYS A 178 -37.81 -10.35 -46.42
C LYS A 178 -38.42 -11.66 -45.92
N ILE A 179 -37.57 -12.62 -45.59
CA ILE A 179 -38.01 -13.86 -44.94
C ILE A 179 -38.47 -13.52 -43.51
N PRO A 180 -39.59 -14.07 -43.02
CA PRO A 180 -40.00 -13.85 -41.63
C PRO A 180 -38.96 -14.35 -40.63
N ILE A 181 -38.44 -13.44 -39.77
CA ILE A 181 -37.32 -13.72 -38.86
C ILE A 181 -37.75 -13.90 -37.40
N SER A 182 -39.07 -13.76 -37.10
CA SER A 182 -39.63 -13.91 -35.73
C SER A 182 -40.56 -15.11 -35.61
N VAL A 183 -40.47 -16.05 -36.55
CA VAL A 183 -41.30 -17.25 -36.55
C VAL A 183 -40.85 -18.21 -35.45
N LYS A 184 -41.81 -18.77 -34.68
CA LYS A 184 -41.51 -19.69 -33.58
C LYS A 184 -41.46 -21.16 -34.04
N ASP A 185 -40.54 -21.95 -33.40
CA ASP A 185 -40.47 -23.39 -33.53
C ASP A 185 -41.56 -24.10 -32.71
N ASN A 186 -41.55 -25.43 -32.66
CA ASN A 186 -42.54 -26.23 -31.90
C ASN A 186 -42.39 -26.08 -30.38
N TYR A 187 -41.29 -25.47 -29.87
CA TYR A 187 -41.04 -25.15 -28.50
C TYR A 187 -41.35 -23.69 -28.15
N GLU A 188 -42.07 -22.98 -29.00
CA GLU A 188 -42.43 -21.56 -28.87
C GLU A 188 -41.22 -20.61 -28.90
N ARG A 189 -40.07 -21.02 -29.39
CA ARG A 189 -38.85 -20.21 -29.50
C ARG A 189 -38.74 -19.57 -30.87
N SER A 190 -38.53 -18.27 -30.92
CA SER A 190 -38.11 -17.57 -32.13
C SER A 190 -36.60 -17.76 -32.38
N PRO A 191 -36.08 -17.45 -33.58
CA PRO A 191 -34.62 -17.40 -33.81
C PRO A 191 -33.90 -16.49 -32.84
N LEU A 192 -34.52 -15.40 -32.37
CA LEU A 192 -33.92 -14.50 -31.39
C LEU A 192 -33.86 -15.12 -30.00
N ASP A 193 -34.92 -15.86 -29.55
CA ASP A 193 -34.85 -16.64 -28.29
C ASP A 193 -33.69 -17.64 -28.33
N LEU A 194 -33.55 -18.38 -29.43
CA LEU A 194 -32.52 -19.36 -29.61
C LEU A 194 -31.10 -18.74 -29.62
N ALA A 195 -30.99 -17.53 -30.18
CA ALA A 195 -29.74 -16.79 -30.16
C ALA A 195 -29.35 -16.37 -28.71
N PHE A 196 -30.31 -15.86 -27.91
CA PHE A 196 -30.04 -15.50 -26.51
C PHE A 196 -29.68 -16.69 -25.63
N GLU A 197 -30.15 -17.91 -25.93
CA GLU A 197 -29.69 -19.14 -25.24
C GLU A 197 -28.18 -19.42 -25.40
N ASN A 198 -27.56 -18.88 -26.46
CA ASN A 198 -26.15 -19.10 -26.80
C ASN A 198 -25.32 -17.81 -26.80
N ILE A 199 -25.71 -16.80 -26.03
CA ILE A 199 -25.16 -15.45 -26.07
C ILE A 199 -23.68 -15.38 -25.63
N GLU A 200 -23.17 -16.40 -24.91
CA GLU A 200 -21.76 -16.50 -24.53
C GLU A 200 -20.83 -16.66 -25.75
N ASN A 201 -21.38 -17.08 -26.88
CA ASN A 201 -20.64 -17.12 -28.13
C ASN A 201 -20.67 -15.75 -28.81
N TYR A 202 -19.49 -15.16 -29.08
CA TYR A 202 -19.37 -13.87 -29.74
C TYR A 202 -20.07 -13.79 -31.11
N ASP A 203 -19.99 -14.84 -31.93
CA ASP A 203 -20.65 -14.88 -33.24
C ASP A 203 -22.16 -14.79 -33.11
N VAL A 204 -22.72 -15.31 -32.03
CA VAL A 204 -24.15 -15.24 -31.72
C VAL A 204 -24.57 -13.83 -31.31
N VAL A 205 -23.72 -13.09 -30.60
CA VAL A 205 -23.97 -11.70 -30.24
C VAL A 205 -24.14 -10.83 -31.51
N GLN A 206 -23.34 -11.09 -32.54
CA GLN A 206 -23.48 -10.44 -33.84
C GLN A 206 -24.81 -10.81 -34.52
N ILE A 207 -25.22 -12.06 -34.44
CA ILE A 207 -26.50 -12.55 -34.96
C ILE A 207 -27.66 -11.86 -34.25
N ILE A 208 -27.60 -11.74 -32.90
CA ILE A 208 -28.63 -11.02 -32.12
C ILE A 208 -28.77 -9.59 -32.66
N ALA A 209 -27.65 -8.89 -32.82
CA ALA A 209 -27.67 -7.53 -33.36
C ALA A 209 -28.27 -7.48 -34.78
N THR A 210 -27.90 -8.41 -35.64
CA THR A 210 -28.41 -8.50 -37.02
C THR A 210 -29.91 -8.77 -37.03
N LEU A 211 -30.41 -9.69 -36.22
CA LEU A 211 -31.84 -9.99 -36.10
C LEU A 211 -32.65 -8.77 -35.61
N ILE A 212 -32.17 -8.11 -34.52
CA ILE A 212 -32.84 -6.92 -33.97
C ILE A 212 -32.84 -5.77 -34.98
N TYR A 213 -31.69 -5.50 -35.62
CA TYR A 213 -31.60 -4.47 -36.66
C TYR A 213 -32.46 -4.78 -37.91
N GLY A 214 -32.66 -6.07 -38.15
CA GLY A 214 -33.58 -6.58 -39.21
C GLY A 214 -35.06 -6.49 -38.84
N GLY A 215 -35.39 -6.11 -37.62
CA GLY A 215 -36.75 -5.96 -37.13
C GLY A 215 -37.34 -7.20 -36.48
N ALA A 216 -36.52 -8.08 -35.91
CA ALA A 216 -37.03 -9.17 -35.08
C ALA A 216 -37.81 -8.63 -33.88
N GLU A 217 -38.92 -9.29 -33.52
CA GLU A 217 -39.71 -8.93 -32.33
C GLU A 217 -38.88 -9.15 -31.06
N PRO A 218 -38.90 -8.18 -30.12
CA PRO A 218 -38.19 -8.32 -28.83
C PRO A 218 -38.66 -9.54 -28.05
N VAL A 219 -37.77 -10.20 -27.38
CA VAL A 219 -38.02 -11.39 -26.55
C VAL A 219 -37.75 -11.08 -25.08
N LYS A 220 -38.40 -11.79 -24.16
CA LYS A 220 -38.10 -11.65 -22.72
C LYS A 220 -36.82 -12.40 -22.41
N THR A 221 -35.85 -11.67 -21.87
CA THR A 221 -34.51 -12.20 -21.60
C THR A 221 -33.89 -11.51 -20.40
N ASP A 222 -32.85 -12.11 -19.80
CA ASP A 222 -32.01 -11.51 -18.76
C ASP A 222 -31.04 -10.44 -19.33
N TYR A 223 -31.01 -10.29 -20.65
CA TYR A 223 -30.15 -9.35 -21.38
C TYR A 223 -30.94 -8.15 -21.95
N ASP A 224 -32.02 -7.74 -21.28
CA ASP A 224 -32.87 -6.64 -21.73
C ASP A 224 -32.12 -5.34 -21.98
N TYR A 225 -31.07 -5.05 -21.13
CA TYR A 225 -30.21 -3.88 -21.30
C TYR A 225 -29.50 -3.86 -22.68
N PHE A 226 -29.07 -5.03 -23.15
CA PHE A 226 -28.43 -5.17 -24.46
C PHE A 226 -29.44 -5.09 -25.60
N GLN A 227 -30.55 -5.75 -25.43
CA GLN A 227 -31.62 -5.72 -26.40
C GLN A 227 -32.15 -4.28 -26.62
N GLU A 228 -32.38 -3.51 -25.55
CA GLU A 228 -32.80 -2.10 -25.63
C GLU A 228 -31.78 -1.22 -26.34
N ALA A 229 -30.47 -1.42 -26.05
CA ALA A 229 -29.39 -0.71 -26.71
C ALA A 229 -29.38 -0.95 -28.24
N LEU A 230 -29.64 -2.18 -28.67
CA LEU A 230 -29.74 -2.54 -30.07
C LEU A 230 -31.01 -1.97 -30.72
N ILE A 231 -32.19 -2.07 -30.07
CA ILE A 231 -33.47 -1.53 -30.57
C ILE A 231 -33.37 -0.02 -30.76
N SER A 232 -32.80 0.70 -29.77
CA SER A 232 -32.61 2.15 -29.85
C SER A 232 -31.49 2.56 -30.83
N ARG A 233 -30.71 1.61 -31.35
CA ARG A 233 -29.48 1.83 -32.13
C ARG A 233 -28.49 2.77 -31.45
N ASN A 234 -28.47 2.75 -30.09
CA ASN A 234 -27.63 3.56 -29.27
C ASN A 234 -26.89 2.70 -28.24
N LEU A 235 -25.72 2.21 -28.58
CA LEU A 235 -24.87 1.37 -27.68
C LEU A 235 -24.34 2.12 -26.45
N SER A 236 -24.60 3.43 -26.37
CA SER A 236 -24.34 4.28 -25.21
C SER A 236 -25.63 4.77 -24.55
N TYR A 237 -26.74 4.07 -24.77
CA TYR A 237 -28.02 4.35 -24.11
C TYR A 237 -27.83 4.41 -22.60
N ARG A 238 -28.51 5.36 -21.94
CA ARG A 238 -28.42 5.54 -20.48
C ARG A 238 -29.74 5.17 -19.83
N PHE A 239 -29.66 4.24 -18.91
CA PHE A 239 -30.73 3.87 -18.00
C PHE A 239 -30.96 4.91 -16.90
N ASP A 240 -31.99 4.75 -16.09
CA ASP A 240 -32.38 5.75 -15.06
C ASP A 240 -31.27 6.07 -14.05
N ASP A 241 -30.40 5.11 -13.74
CA ASP A 241 -29.25 5.27 -12.88
C ASP A 241 -27.99 5.78 -13.61
N GLY A 242 -28.13 6.11 -14.90
CA GLY A 242 -27.03 6.58 -15.74
C GLY A 242 -26.11 5.48 -16.26
N GLN A 243 -26.36 4.22 -15.92
CA GLN A 243 -25.61 3.08 -16.44
C GLN A 243 -25.81 2.94 -17.95
N THR A 244 -24.80 2.43 -18.62
CA THR A 244 -24.85 2.08 -20.05
C THR A 244 -24.81 0.56 -20.20
N PRO A 245 -25.14 0.01 -21.38
CA PRO A 245 -24.98 -1.43 -21.63
C PRO A 245 -23.60 -1.98 -21.30
N LEU A 246 -22.54 -1.16 -21.44
CA LEU A 246 -21.19 -1.53 -21.01
C LEU A 246 -21.05 -1.70 -19.50
N HIS A 247 -21.75 -0.89 -18.69
CA HIS A 247 -21.77 -1.07 -17.23
C HIS A 247 -22.43 -2.40 -16.87
N PHE A 248 -23.61 -2.68 -17.44
CA PHE A 248 -24.30 -3.95 -17.20
C PHE A 248 -23.47 -5.16 -17.63
N GLY A 249 -22.90 -5.14 -18.83
CA GLY A 249 -22.02 -6.20 -19.30
C GLY A 249 -20.80 -6.38 -18.39
N ALA A 250 -20.28 -5.30 -17.81
CA ALA A 250 -19.15 -5.34 -16.88
C ALA A 250 -19.55 -5.87 -15.49
N ILE A 251 -20.77 -5.60 -15.01
CA ILE A 251 -21.33 -6.12 -13.76
C ILE A 251 -21.58 -7.61 -13.87
N GLU A 252 -22.31 -8.03 -14.91
CA GLU A 252 -22.80 -9.39 -15.07
C GLU A 252 -21.73 -10.36 -15.61
N GLY A 253 -20.63 -9.85 -16.14
CA GLY A 253 -19.53 -10.68 -16.65
C GLY A 253 -19.73 -11.16 -18.10
N HIS A 254 -20.54 -10.46 -18.91
CA HIS A 254 -20.90 -10.88 -20.26
C HIS A 254 -19.82 -10.51 -21.29
N ASN A 255 -18.74 -11.32 -21.35
CA ASN A 255 -17.56 -11.07 -22.21
C ASN A 255 -17.91 -10.82 -23.66
N SER A 256 -18.80 -11.63 -24.24
CA SER A 256 -19.19 -11.55 -25.65
C SER A 256 -19.93 -10.27 -25.98
N ILE A 257 -20.83 -9.84 -25.09
CA ILE A 257 -21.57 -8.58 -25.24
C ILE A 257 -20.62 -7.39 -25.12
N VAL A 258 -19.76 -7.38 -24.09
CA VAL A 258 -18.80 -6.30 -23.87
C VAL A 258 -17.85 -6.17 -25.07
N LYS A 259 -17.36 -7.29 -25.60
CA LYS A 259 -16.53 -7.31 -26.81
C LYS A 259 -17.26 -6.67 -27.99
N PHE A 260 -18.51 -7.07 -28.25
CA PHE A 260 -19.34 -6.50 -29.32
C PHE A 260 -19.54 -5.00 -29.13
N LEU A 261 -19.89 -4.55 -27.93
CA LEU A 261 -20.11 -3.15 -27.62
C LEU A 261 -18.86 -2.31 -27.90
N LEU A 262 -17.70 -2.78 -27.46
CA LEU A 262 -16.43 -2.07 -27.66
C LEU A 262 -16.01 -2.00 -29.13
N GLU A 263 -16.16 -3.09 -29.88
CA GLU A 263 -15.86 -3.14 -31.32
C GLU A 263 -16.80 -2.24 -32.13
N ASN A 264 -18.01 -1.99 -31.63
CA ASN A 264 -18.98 -1.06 -32.22
C ASN A 264 -18.94 0.34 -31.58
N ASN A 265 -17.81 0.72 -30.97
CA ASN A 265 -17.54 2.06 -30.44
C ASN A 265 -18.46 2.50 -29.28
N ALA A 266 -18.95 1.59 -28.45
CA ALA A 266 -19.58 1.98 -27.20
C ALA A 266 -18.56 2.73 -26.32
N ASN A 267 -19.00 3.79 -25.63
CA ASN A 267 -18.08 4.66 -24.90
C ASN A 267 -17.67 4.03 -23.55
N GLN A 268 -16.47 3.47 -23.50
CA GLN A 268 -15.87 2.85 -22.31
C GLN A 268 -15.52 3.85 -21.19
N LYS A 269 -15.65 5.16 -21.46
CA LYS A 269 -15.38 6.24 -20.47
C LYS A 269 -16.67 6.81 -19.87
N SER A 270 -17.84 6.28 -20.26
CA SER A 270 -19.12 6.72 -19.69
C SER A 270 -19.13 6.54 -18.18
N GLN A 271 -19.70 7.48 -17.47
CA GLN A 271 -19.91 7.40 -16.02
C GLN A 271 -21.40 7.26 -15.73
N ASP A 272 -21.76 6.40 -14.78
CA ASP A 272 -23.10 6.31 -14.21
C ASP A 272 -23.40 7.49 -13.28
N SER A 273 -24.53 7.51 -12.60
CA SER A 273 -24.92 8.56 -11.66
C SER A 273 -24.04 8.63 -10.42
N ALA A 274 -23.36 7.54 -10.05
CA ALA A 274 -22.37 7.49 -8.97
C ALA A 274 -20.96 7.87 -9.43
N GLY A 275 -20.77 8.13 -10.74
CA GLY A 275 -19.47 8.44 -11.32
C GLY A 275 -18.64 7.20 -11.68
N ASN A 276 -19.18 5.98 -11.49
CA ASN A 276 -18.45 4.78 -11.87
C ASN A 276 -18.35 4.68 -13.40
N THR A 277 -17.23 4.19 -13.89
CA THR A 277 -17.09 3.76 -15.29
C THR A 277 -17.31 2.24 -15.39
N PRO A 278 -17.51 1.69 -16.59
CA PRO A 278 -17.57 0.23 -16.76
C PRO A 278 -16.35 -0.50 -16.18
N LEU A 279 -15.17 0.15 -16.15
CA LEU A 279 -13.98 -0.40 -15.53
C LEU A 279 -14.11 -0.50 -14.00
N HIS A 280 -14.74 0.49 -13.33
CA HIS A 280 -15.03 0.39 -11.90
C HIS A 280 -15.90 -0.84 -11.60
N ASP A 281 -16.92 -1.05 -12.43
CA ASP A 281 -17.82 -2.18 -12.26
C ASP A 281 -17.14 -3.52 -12.53
N ALA A 282 -16.39 -3.63 -13.63
CA ALA A 282 -15.60 -4.84 -13.91
C ALA A 282 -14.67 -5.22 -12.76
N ILE A 283 -13.98 -4.24 -12.17
CA ILE A 283 -13.08 -4.47 -11.03
C ILE A 283 -13.86 -4.83 -9.77
N ARG A 284 -14.94 -4.13 -9.46
CA ARG A 284 -15.78 -4.38 -8.28
C ARG A 284 -16.33 -5.81 -8.25
N TYR A 285 -16.74 -6.31 -9.40
CA TYR A 285 -17.29 -7.66 -9.53
C TYR A 285 -16.25 -8.73 -9.87
N GLY A 286 -15.00 -8.33 -10.07
CA GLY A 286 -13.88 -9.24 -10.32
C GLY A 286 -13.85 -9.82 -11.73
N ASN A 287 -14.46 -9.15 -12.71
CA ASN A 287 -14.52 -9.53 -14.11
C ASN A 287 -13.25 -9.05 -14.87
N LEU A 288 -12.10 -9.66 -14.56
CA LEU A 288 -10.78 -9.18 -15.02
C LEU A 288 -10.58 -9.28 -16.53
N GLU A 289 -11.22 -10.25 -17.21
CA GLU A 289 -11.22 -10.33 -18.68
C GLU A 289 -11.90 -9.11 -19.30
N ILE A 290 -13.04 -8.69 -18.73
CA ILE A 290 -13.73 -7.48 -19.17
C ILE A 290 -12.92 -6.23 -18.85
N ALA A 291 -12.33 -6.17 -17.63
CA ALA A 291 -11.43 -5.08 -17.26
C ALA A 291 -10.28 -4.95 -18.27
N LYS A 292 -9.71 -6.07 -18.71
CA LYS A 292 -8.69 -6.11 -19.75
C LYS A 292 -9.21 -5.55 -21.08
N MET A 293 -10.36 -6.03 -21.57
CA MET A 293 -10.96 -5.54 -22.82
C MET A 293 -11.21 -4.02 -22.77
N LEU A 294 -11.71 -3.52 -21.64
CA LEU A 294 -11.94 -2.08 -21.43
C LEU A 294 -10.64 -1.28 -21.49
N LEU A 295 -9.59 -1.74 -20.81
CA LEU A 295 -8.27 -1.08 -20.80
C LEU A 295 -7.61 -1.11 -22.18
N ASP A 296 -7.66 -2.24 -22.88
CA ASP A 296 -7.14 -2.40 -24.24
C ASP A 296 -7.88 -1.49 -25.24
N SER A 297 -9.16 -1.19 -24.96
CA SER A 297 -9.99 -0.25 -25.74
C SER A 297 -9.82 1.22 -25.32
N GLY A 298 -8.92 1.51 -24.35
CA GLY A 298 -8.58 2.87 -23.92
C GLY A 298 -9.42 3.42 -22.77
N ALA A 299 -9.97 2.57 -21.90
CA ALA A 299 -10.52 3.00 -20.63
C ALA A 299 -9.43 3.57 -19.74
N TYR A 300 -9.73 4.66 -18.99
CA TYR A 300 -8.76 5.29 -18.12
C TYR A 300 -8.67 4.56 -16.78
N ILE A 301 -7.53 3.91 -16.51
CA ILE A 301 -7.32 3.07 -15.33
C ILE A 301 -7.44 3.82 -14.01
N ASN A 302 -7.17 5.13 -13.99
CA ASN A 302 -7.26 5.99 -12.81
C ASN A 302 -8.50 6.91 -12.88
N ALA A 303 -9.56 6.53 -13.61
CA ALA A 303 -10.83 7.25 -13.60
C ALA A 303 -11.36 7.34 -12.16
N LYS A 304 -11.96 8.48 -11.79
CA LYS A 304 -12.50 8.70 -10.44
C LYS A 304 -14.03 8.70 -10.48
N ASP A 305 -14.62 7.98 -9.54
CA ASP A 305 -16.04 8.07 -9.24
C ASP A 305 -16.37 9.36 -8.44
N ASN A 306 -17.61 9.58 -8.05
CA ASN A 306 -18.05 10.75 -7.28
C ASN A 306 -17.48 10.80 -5.85
N LEU A 307 -16.97 9.68 -5.33
CA LEU A 307 -16.26 9.61 -4.05
C LEU A 307 -14.73 9.77 -4.23
N GLY A 308 -14.28 10.08 -5.46
CA GLY A 308 -12.87 10.19 -5.78
C GLY A 308 -12.14 8.86 -5.85
N LYS A 309 -12.85 7.74 -5.79
CA LYS A 309 -12.26 6.41 -5.87
C LYS A 309 -11.90 6.07 -7.30
N THR A 310 -10.70 5.56 -7.48
CA THR A 310 -10.29 4.91 -8.71
C THR A 310 -10.58 3.40 -8.64
N PRO A 311 -10.56 2.66 -9.75
CA PRO A 311 -10.81 1.22 -9.73
C PRO A 311 -10.01 0.46 -8.67
N ILE A 312 -8.74 0.84 -8.43
CA ILE A 312 -7.89 0.19 -7.42
C ILE A 312 -8.29 0.53 -5.97
N LEU A 313 -9.03 1.62 -5.75
CA LEU A 313 -9.51 2.02 -4.41
C LEU A 313 -10.86 1.39 -4.04
N LEU A 314 -11.43 0.58 -4.91
CA LEU A 314 -12.69 -0.09 -4.63
C LEU A 314 -12.49 -1.20 -3.59
N ILE A 315 -13.51 -1.39 -2.75
CA ILE A 315 -13.57 -2.54 -1.86
C ILE A 315 -14.05 -3.73 -2.67
N ILE A 316 -13.20 -4.72 -2.80
CA ILE A 316 -13.45 -5.96 -3.55
C ILE A 316 -13.39 -7.16 -2.59
N PRO A 317 -13.96 -8.32 -2.94
CA PRO A 317 -13.90 -9.53 -2.11
C PRO A 317 -12.46 -9.93 -1.78
N LYS A 318 -12.22 -10.34 -0.52
CA LYS A 318 -10.87 -10.65 0.00
C LYS A 318 -10.13 -11.72 -0.79
N ASP A 319 -10.84 -12.72 -1.27
CA ASP A 319 -10.32 -13.83 -2.05
C ASP A 319 -9.78 -13.41 -3.43
N LYS A 320 -10.26 -12.29 -3.96
CA LYS A 320 -9.85 -11.74 -5.26
C LYS A 320 -8.86 -10.57 -5.18
N LEU A 321 -8.59 -10.07 -3.97
CA LEU A 321 -7.76 -8.86 -3.78
C LEU A 321 -6.37 -8.97 -4.44
N PHE A 322 -5.65 -10.05 -4.16
CA PHE A 322 -4.29 -10.23 -4.66
C PHE A 322 -4.23 -10.28 -6.18
N GLU A 323 -5.12 -11.06 -6.80
CA GLU A 323 -5.21 -11.19 -8.25
C GLU A 323 -5.58 -9.85 -8.91
N THR A 324 -6.60 -9.17 -8.36
CA THR A 324 -7.09 -7.90 -8.90
C THR A 324 -6.04 -6.79 -8.80
N TYR A 325 -5.35 -6.68 -7.65
CA TYR A 325 -4.30 -5.68 -7.51
C TYR A 325 -3.09 -5.99 -8.38
N THR A 326 -2.71 -7.27 -8.52
CA THR A 326 -1.67 -7.69 -9.45
C THR A 326 -2.01 -7.29 -10.89
N PHE A 327 -3.27 -7.52 -11.28
CA PHE A 327 -3.77 -7.10 -12.59
C PHE A 327 -3.69 -5.59 -12.79
N LEU A 328 -4.23 -4.79 -11.85
CA LEU A 328 -4.23 -3.33 -11.96
C LEU A 328 -2.82 -2.73 -11.94
N ILE A 329 -1.91 -3.27 -11.15
CA ILE A 329 -0.50 -2.86 -11.12
C ILE A 329 0.17 -3.13 -12.47
N LYS A 330 -0.10 -4.28 -13.09
CA LYS A 330 0.42 -4.61 -14.43
C LYS A 330 -0.01 -3.59 -15.48
N TYR A 331 -1.19 -3.00 -15.33
CA TYR A 331 -1.70 -1.94 -16.21
C TYR A 331 -1.34 -0.53 -15.72
N ASN A 332 -0.38 -0.39 -14.80
CA ASN A 332 0.13 0.87 -14.25
C ASN A 332 -0.92 1.73 -13.53
N ALA A 333 -1.79 1.10 -12.73
CA ALA A 333 -2.65 1.84 -11.82
C ALA A 333 -1.81 2.66 -10.83
N ASN A 334 -2.20 3.92 -10.58
CA ASN A 334 -1.52 4.76 -9.62
C ASN A 334 -1.92 4.35 -8.19
N LEU A 335 -0.95 3.81 -7.44
CA LEU A 335 -1.14 3.31 -6.07
C LEU A 335 -1.29 4.44 -5.03
N ASN A 336 -0.94 5.67 -5.40
CA ASN A 336 -0.93 6.82 -4.49
C ASN A 336 -2.08 7.79 -4.73
N GLU A 337 -3.04 7.42 -5.61
CA GLU A 337 -4.29 8.16 -5.74
C GLU A 337 -5.06 8.15 -4.43
N LYS A 338 -5.74 9.27 -4.16
CA LYS A 338 -6.53 9.47 -2.95
C LYS A 338 -8.00 9.65 -3.31
N ASP A 339 -8.84 8.98 -2.54
CA ASP A 339 -10.30 9.20 -2.58
C ASP A 339 -10.69 10.51 -1.88
N MET A 340 -11.99 10.78 -1.77
CA MET A 340 -12.51 11.98 -1.12
C MET A 340 -12.16 12.08 0.37
N PHE A 341 -11.81 10.98 1.03
CA PHE A 341 -11.36 10.95 2.42
C PHE A 341 -9.85 11.08 2.55
N GLY A 342 -9.13 11.05 1.43
CA GLY A 342 -7.68 11.06 1.36
C GLY A 342 -7.05 9.68 1.52
N ASP A 343 -7.86 8.61 1.51
CA ASP A 343 -7.37 7.25 1.61
C ASP A 343 -6.76 6.78 0.30
N THR A 344 -5.61 6.10 0.40
CA THR A 344 -4.94 5.41 -0.70
C THR A 344 -5.30 3.91 -0.68
N VAL A 345 -4.89 3.18 -1.71
CA VAL A 345 -5.09 1.72 -1.75
C VAL A 345 -4.45 1.01 -0.56
N LEU A 346 -3.35 1.54 -0.02
CA LEU A 346 -2.71 0.96 1.16
C LEU A 346 -3.53 1.16 2.44
N HIS A 347 -4.25 2.29 2.58
CA HIS A 347 -5.24 2.48 3.64
C HIS A 347 -6.38 1.46 3.52
N THR A 348 -6.90 1.26 2.31
CA THR A 348 -7.95 0.28 2.04
C THR A 348 -7.49 -1.15 2.34
N ALA A 349 -6.28 -1.53 1.92
CA ALA A 349 -5.70 -2.84 2.21
C ALA A 349 -5.55 -3.10 3.71
N ALA A 350 -5.04 -2.11 4.46
CA ALA A 350 -4.93 -2.18 5.92
C ALA A 350 -6.31 -2.26 6.61
N MET A 351 -7.32 -1.54 6.09
CA MET A 351 -8.69 -1.55 6.63
C MET A 351 -9.37 -2.92 6.46
N LEU A 352 -9.16 -3.57 5.34
CA LEU A 352 -9.77 -4.86 5.03
C LEU A 352 -9.15 -6.01 5.84
N ASN A 353 -8.12 -5.74 6.64
CA ASN A 353 -7.34 -6.76 7.33
C ASN A 353 -6.94 -7.87 6.33
N SER A 354 -6.47 -7.40 5.17
CA SER A 354 -6.04 -8.27 4.09
C SER A 354 -4.74 -8.96 4.49
N ASN A 355 -4.52 -10.15 3.95
CA ASN A 355 -3.27 -10.88 4.15
C ASN A 355 -2.06 -9.95 3.86
N SER A 356 -1.01 -10.04 4.67
CA SER A 356 0.23 -9.25 4.48
C SER A 356 0.76 -9.29 3.04
N SER A 357 0.53 -10.38 2.31
CA SER A 357 0.92 -10.51 0.90
C SER A 357 0.34 -9.43 -0.03
N VAL A 358 -0.87 -8.93 0.27
CA VAL A 358 -1.48 -7.82 -0.50
C VAL A 358 -0.75 -6.51 -0.18
N VAL A 359 -0.45 -6.28 1.10
CA VAL A 359 0.30 -5.10 1.53
C VAL A 359 1.73 -5.13 0.97
N GLU A 360 2.37 -6.31 0.99
CA GLU A 360 3.68 -6.55 0.38
C GLU A 360 3.68 -6.24 -1.12
N LEU A 361 2.66 -6.72 -1.84
CA LEU A 361 2.49 -6.45 -3.27
C LEU A 361 2.40 -4.95 -3.53
N LEU A 362 1.59 -4.22 -2.78
CA LEU A 362 1.39 -2.78 -2.96
C LEU A 362 2.66 -1.97 -2.64
N VAL A 363 3.30 -2.26 -1.50
CA VAL A 363 4.51 -1.54 -1.08
C VAL A 363 5.68 -1.81 -2.02
N SER A 364 5.89 -3.07 -2.43
CA SER A 364 6.97 -3.43 -3.37
C SER A 364 6.80 -2.80 -4.75
N ASN A 365 5.57 -2.38 -5.11
CA ASN A 365 5.27 -1.67 -6.34
C ASN A 365 5.12 -0.14 -6.17
N GLY A 366 5.56 0.41 -5.03
CA GLY A 366 5.68 1.86 -4.84
C GLY A 366 4.48 2.55 -4.20
N ALA A 367 3.63 1.82 -3.47
CA ALA A 367 2.65 2.44 -2.59
C ALA A 367 3.36 3.17 -1.44
N ASP A 368 2.95 4.41 -1.16
CA ASP A 368 3.52 5.22 -0.08
C ASP A 368 3.07 4.70 1.28
N VAL A 369 4.02 4.07 2.01
CA VAL A 369 3.79 3.53 3.36
C VAL A 369 3.43 4.60 4.39
N ASN A 370 3.79 5.86 4.11
CA ASN A 370 3.57 7.02 4.97
C ASN A 370 2.44 7.93 4.48
N ALA A 371 1.65 7.47 3.51
CA ALA A 371 0.50 8.22 3.04
C ALA A 371 -0.41 8.60 4.21
N ARG A 372 -0.92 9.84 4.17
CA ARG A 372 -1.83 10.37 5.19
C ARG A 372 -3.16 10.72 4.55
N ASN A 373 -4.24 10.26 5.15
CA ASN A 373 -5.58 10.67 4.77
C ASN A 373 -5.94 12.06 5.35
N LYS A 374 -7.16 12.54 5.15
CA LYS A 374 -7.61 13.87 5.65
C LYS A 374 -7.60 13.99 7.16
N GLU A 375 -7.75 12.90 7.90
CA GLU A 375 -7.63 12.84 9.36
C GLU A 375 -6.17 12.71 9.81
N GLY A 376 -5.22 12.66 8.88
CA GLY A 376 -3.80 12.46 9.17
C GLY A 376 -3.45 11.02 9.53
N VAL A 377 -4.41 10.11 9.44
CA VAL A 377 -4.23 8.67 9.72
C VAL A 377 -3.36 8.04 8.66
N THR A 378 -2.48 7.12 9.05
CA THR A 378 -1.61 6.35 8.14
C THR A 378 -2.10 4.89 8.02
N PRO A 379 -1.69 4.15 6.97
CA PRO A 379 -1.98 2.72 6.87
C PRO A 379 -1.54 1.91 8.10
N LEU A 380 -0.37 2.24 8.67
CA LEU A 380 0.13 1.62 9.89
C LEU A 380 -0.81 1.83 11.09
N GLU A 381 -1.37 3.04 11.22
CA GLU A 381 -2.34 3.33 12.29
C GLU A 381 -3.62 2.50 12.14
N ILE A 382 -4.11 2.31 10.91
CA ILE A 382 -5.27 1.46 10.63
C ILE A 382 -4.97 0.00 10.98
N ALA A 383 -3.81 -0.52 10.56
CA ALA A 383 -3.39 -1.88 10.86
C ALA A 383 -3.30 -2.13 12.38
N LEU A 384 -2.79 -1.15 13.15
CA LEU A 384 -2.74 -1.19 14.62
C LEU A 384 -4.12 -1.25 15.26
N LYS A 385 -5.08 -0.45 14.77
CA LYS A 385 -6.46 -0.48 15.27
C LYS A 385 -7.16 -1.80 14.99
N ASN A 386 -6.80 -2.46 13.89
CA ASN A 386 -7.33 -3.78 13.53
C ASN A 386 -6.60 -4.93 14.20
N GLY A 387 -5.43 -4.71 14.80
CA GLY A 387 -4.60 -5.74 15.42
C GLY A 387 -3.93 -6.70 14.42
N ASP A 388 -3.74 -6.29 13.17
CA ASP A 388 -3.08 -7.12 12.15
C ASP A 388 -1.55 -7.08 12.31
N ILE A 389 -1.04 -7.99 13.15
CA ILE A 389 0.39 -8.08 13.50
C ILE A 389 1.28 -8.22 12.26
N SER A 390 0.87 -9.01 11.27
CA SER A 390 1.66 -9.26 10.06
C SER A 390 1.81 -8.00 9.22
N THR A 391 0.71 -7.29 8.99
CA THR A 391 0.73 -6.01 8.27
C THR A 391 1.48 -4.93 9.03
N ILE A 392 1.29 -4.84 10.36
CA ILE A 392 2.01 -3.89 11.22
C ILE A 392 3.51 -4.09 11.07
N LYS A 393 3.98 -5.33 11.25
CA LYS A 393 5.40 -5.67 11.18
C LYS A 393 5.99 -5.34 9.80
N TYR A 394 5.30 -5.75 8.75
CA TYR A 394 5.76 -5.48 7.39
C TYR A 394 5.88 -3.97 7.10
N LEU A 395 4.85 -3.18 7.46
CA LEU A 395 4.88 -1.72 7.27
C LEU A 395 6.00 -1.06 8.09
N ALA A 396 6.20 -1.49 9.34
CA ALA A 396 7.25 -0.96 10.21
C ALA A 396 8.66 -1.27 9.69
N GLU A 397 8.87 -2.48 9.14
CA GLU A 397 10.14 -2.90 8.53
C GLU A 397 10.42 -2.17 7.20
N ASN A 398 9.37 -1.73 6.50
CA ASN A 398 9.47 -1.01 5.22
C ASN A 398 9.35 0.51 5.35
N GLY A 399 9.68 1.07 6.51
CA GLY A 399 9.87 2.51 6.71
C GLY A 399 8.62 3.30 7.05
N ALA A 400 7.56 2.64 7.55
CA ALA A 400 6.43 3.36 8.10
C ALA A 400 6.83 4.17 9.34
N ASN A 401 6.45 5.45 9.36
CA ASN A 401 6.81 6.36 10.44
C ASN A 401 5.90 6.16 11.66
N ILE A 402 6.50 5.64 12.74
CA ILE A 402 5.80 5.33 13.99
C ILE A 402 5.42 6.58 14.81
N HIS A 403 5.95 7.75 14.46
CA HIS A 403 5.75 9.01 15.17
C HIS A 403 4.73 9.95 14.50
N THR A 404 4.26 9.65 13.29
CA THR A 404 3.30 10.50 12.57
C THR A 404 2.02 10.63 13.38
N GLN A 405 1.65 11.86 13.76
CA GLN A 405 0.43 12.12 14.50
C GLN A 405 -0.74 12.40 13.55
N ASN A 406 -1.90 11.82 13.84
CA ASN A 406 -3.16 12.16 13.22
C ASN A 406 -3.71 13.49 13.77
N THR A 407 -4.89 13.94 13.31
CA THR A 407 -5.52 15.19 13.78
C THR A 407 -5.92 15.20 15.26
N ARG A 408 -5.95 14.02 15.91
CA ARG A 408 -6.20 13.87 17.35
C ARG A 408 -4.93 13.86 18.19
N GLY A 409 -3.76 14.00 17.56
CA GLY A 409 -2.46 13.92 18.22
C GLY A 409 -2.00 12.50 18.54
N GLU A 410 -2.70 11.48 18.07
CA GLU A 410 -2.34 10.07 18.24
C GLU A 410 -1.30 9.68 17.19
N SER A 411 -0.31 8.90 17.58
CA SER A 411 0.65 8.29 16.65
C SER A 411 0.58 6.77 16.76
N PRO A 412 1.03 6.04 15.71
CA PRO A 412 1.13 4.58 15.78
C PRO A 412 1.82 4.08 17.05
N LEU A 413 2.93 4.72 17.44
CA LEU A 413 3.64 4.38 18.66
C LEU A 413 2.80 4.65 19.92
N SER A 414 2.09 5.79 20.00
CA SER A 414 1.26 6.11 21.17
C SER A 414 0.10 5.12 21.32
N LEU A 415 -0.49 4.67 20.21
CA LEU A 415 -1.53 3.65 20.21
C LEU A 415 -1.00 2.30 20.68
N ALA A 416 0.16 1.87 20.19
CA ALA A 416 0.79 0.61 20.60
C ALA A 416 1.19 0.65 22.09
N LEU A 417 1.66 1.78 22.61
CA LEU A 417 1.98 1.96 24.02
C LEU A 417 0.75 1.94 24.92
N ALA A 418 -0.37 2.50 24.45
CA ALA A 418 -1.64 2.54 25.20
C ALA A 418 -2.40 1.19 25.17
N SER A 419 -2.13 0.34 24.18
CA SER A 419 -2.76 -0.97 24.05
C SER A 419 -2.41 -1.89 25.22
N GLU A 420 -3.30 -2.82 25.60
CA GLU A 420 -2.97 -3.88 26.53
C GLU A 420 -2.03 -4.95 25.93
N SER A 421 -2.02 -5.11 24.61
CA SER A 421 -1.15 -6.07 23.92
C SER A 421 0.30 -5.55 23.82
N ASN A 422 1.25 -6.37 24.27
CA ASN A 422 2.67 -6.12 24.04
C ASN A 422 3.07 -6.45 22.60
N GLU A 423 2.38 -7.39 21.96
CA GLU A 423 2.66 -7.83 20.58
C GLU A 423 2.56 -6.68 19.58
N LEU A 424 1.63 -5.73 19.80
CA LEU A 424 1.52 -4.55 18.93
C LEU A 424 2.77 -3.66 19.00
N LEU A 425 3.34 -3.50 20.21
CA LEU A 425 4.57 -2.75 20.37
C LEU A 425 5.77 -3.50 19.75
N GLU A 426 5.83 -4.81 19.95
CA GLU A 426 6.89 -5.66 19.40
C GLU A 426 6.83 -5.72 17.86
N ALA A 427 5.65 -5.59 17.28
CA ALA A 427 5.49 -5.54 15.84
C ALA A 427 5.90 -4.19 15.23
N ILE A 428 5.73 -3.07 15.97
CA ILE A 428 5.97 -1.73 15.42
C ILE A 428 7.38 -1.20 15.72
N VAL A 429 7.96 -1.53 16.88
CA VAL A 429 9.29 -1.06 17.27
C VAL A 429 10.32 -2.16 17.02
N ASN A 430 11.34 -1.82 16.23
CA ASN A 430 12.42 -2.73 15.86
C ASN A 430 13.78 -2.00 15.89
N GLU A 431 14.86 -2.71 15.57
CA GLU A 431 16.24 -2.18 15.59
C GLU A 431 16.43 -0.97 14.65
N THR A 432 15.65 -0.86 13.58
CA THR A 432 15.80 0.23 12.59
C THR A 432 15.16 1.52 13.03
N ASN A 433 14.10 1.47 13.88
CA ASN A 433 13.30 2.63 14.26
C ASN A 433 13.34 2.97 15.77
N VAL A 434 13.92 2.11 16.61
CA VAL A 434 13.97 2.33 18.08
C VAL A 434 14.66 3.62 18.50
N LEU A 435 15.58 4.16 17.69
CA LEU A 435 16.30 5.41 17.94
C LEU A 435 15.76 6.60 17.14
N LEU A 436 14.77 6.39 16.25
CA LEU A 436 14.20 7.49 15.49
C LEU A 436 13.53 8.50 16.41
N GLN A 437 13.81 9.76 16.14
CA GLN A 437 13.27 10.88 16.92
C GLN A 437 12.08 11.52 16.19
N ASN A 438 11.04 11.88 16.95
CA ASN A 438 9.94 12.70 16.45
C ASN A 438 10.33 14.17 16.29
N SER A 439 9.37 15.05 15.96
CA SER A 439 9.55 16.49 15.82
C SER A 439 10.12 17.17 17.06
N ASP A 440 9.91 16.60 18.26
CA ASP A 440 10.41 17.14 19.54
C ASP A 440 11.73 16.51 19.95
N GLY A 441 12.29 15.63 19.11
CA GLY A 441 13.51 14.89 19.41
C GLY A 441 13.29 13.69 20.33
N ASN A 442 12.03 13.28 20.58
CA ASN A 442 11.74 12.15 21.43
C ASN A 442 11.89 10.83 20.65
N THR A 443 12.67 9.90 21.19
CA THR A 443 12.72 8.51 20.73
C THR A 443 11.53 7.72 21.28
N PRO A 444 11.27 6.48 20.78
CA PRO A 444 10.26 5.59 21.37
C PRO A 444 10.41 5.44 22.89
N LEU A 445 11.64 5.35 23.40
CA LEU A 445 11.90 5.27 24.83
C LEU A 445 11.45 6.51 25.62
N HIS A 446 11.68 7.71 25.08
CA HIS A 446 11.18 8.94 25.69
C HIS A 446 9.66 8.94 25.77
N ILE A 447 8.99 8.59 24.66
CA ILE A 447 7.52 8.58 24.57
C ILE A 447 6.93 7.52 25.52
N ALA A 448 7.54 6.33 25.60
CA ALA A 448 7.13 5.29 26.52
C ALA A 448 7.20 5.75 27.98
N LEU A 449 8.27 6.48 28.35
CA LEU A 449 8.44 7.00 29.72
C LEU A 449 7.51 8.19 29.99
N MET A 450 7.30 9.05 29.01
CA MET A 450 6.36 10.18 29.14
C MET A 450 4.91 9.71 29.34
N ASN A 451 4.51 8.63 28.66
CA ASN A 451 3.15 8.07 28.71
C ASN A 451 2.95 6.96 29.78
N ASP A 452 3.92 6.80 30.69
CA ASP A 452 3.85 5.81 31.78
C ASP A 452 3.62 4.35 31.31
N ALA A 453 4.18 4.01 30.14
CA ALA A 453 4.07 2.66 29.60
C ALA A 453 4.52 1.59 30.60
N SER A 454 3.98 0.39 30.52
CA SER A 454 4.28 -0.72 31.42
C SER A 454 5.78 -1.05 31.43
N LEU A 455 6.23 -1.68 32.52
CA LEU A 455 7.64 -2.06 32.65
C LEU A 455 8.09 -2.97 31.50
N LEU A 456 7.26 -3.92 31.10
CA LEU A 456 7.58 -4.86 30.01
C LEU A 456 7.80 -4.15 28.69
N LYS A 457 6.95 -3.19 28.35
CA LYS A 457 7.08 -2.38 27.12
C LYS A 457 8.36 -1.55 27.11
N VAL A 458 8.66 -0.92 28.26
CA VAL A 458 9.90 -0.13 28.38
C VAL A 458 11.13 -1.03 28.30
N GLN A 459 11.11 -2.21 28.95
CA GLN A 459 12.20 -3.19 28.87
C GLN A 459 12.44 -3.66 27.42
N TYR A 460 11.38 -3.93 26.68
CA TYR A 460 11.49 -4.30 25.27
C TYR A 460 12.18 -3.20 24.45
N ILE A 461 11.75 -1.95 24.59
CA ILE A 461 12.38 -0.82 23.87
C ILE A 461 13.86 -0.67 24.27
N ILE A 462 14.20 -0.78 25.57
CA ILE A 462 15.58 -0.71 26.04
C ILE A 462 16.43 -1.87 25.51
N SER A 463 15.84 -3.07 25.35
CA SER A 463 16.56 -4.25 24.83
C SER A 463 17.02 -4.06 23.39
N LEU A 464 16.25 -3.35 22.58
CA LEU A 464 16.57 -3.00 21.19
C LEU A 464 17.50 -1.79 21.08
N SER A 465 17.54 -0.93 22.13
CA SER A 465 18.31 0.33 22.07
C SER A 465 19.81 0.06 22.31
N ASN A 466 20.65 0.45 21.38
CA ASN A 466 22.09 0.44 21.52
C ASN A 466 22.65 1.74 22.19
N ASP A 467 21.84 2.80 22.24
CA ASP A 467 22.13 4.05 22.93
C ASP A 467 20.91 4.54 23.71
N VAL A 468 21.02 4.55 25.05
CA VAL A 468 19.99 5.02 25.98
C VAL A 468 20.18 6.49 26.39
N ASN A 469 21.27 7.14 25.90
CA ASN A 469 21.68 8.50 26.26
C ASN A 469 21.21 9.57 25.25
N ILE A 470 20.43 9.19 24.23
CA ILE A 470 19.84 10.15 23.29
C ILE A 470 19.04 11.19 24.09
N ARG A 471 19.15 12.44 23.67
CA ARG A 471 18.49 13.58 24.29
C ARG A 471 17.48 14.18 23.32
N ASN A 472 16.31 14.51 23.85
CA ASN A 472 15.29 15.24 23.07
C ASN A 472 15.66 16.74 22.91
N LYS A 473 14.83 17.52 22.21
CA LYS A 473 15.08 18.96 21.99
C LYS A 473 15.17 19.78 23.29
N ASN A 474 14.52 19.31 24.36
CA ASN A 474 14.63 19.92 25.68
C ASN A 474 15.90 19.45 26.43
N GLY A 475 16.72 18.62 25.83
CA GLY A 475 17.91 18.04 26.44
C GLY A 475 17.64 16.92 27.43
N ASN A 476 16.40 16.45 27.56
CA ASN A 476 16.06 15.37 28.49
C ASN A 476 16.49 14.02 27.91
N SER A 477 17.10 13.18 28.73
CA SER A 477 17.39 11.78 28.44
C SER A 477 16.27 10.87 28.96
N ALA A 478 16.27 9.59 28.58
CA ALA A 478 15.35 8.59 29.11
C ALA A 478 15.48 8.47 30.64
N LEU A 479 16.72 8.48 31.17
CA LEU A 479 16.97 8.42 32.62
C LEU A 479 16.39 9.63 33.33
N PHE A 480 16.41 10.82 32.73
CA PHE A 480 15.79 12.02 33.30
C PHE A 480 14.28 11.79 33.58
N TYR A 481 13.55 11.22 32.63
CA TYR A 481 12.12 10.90 32.81
C TYR A 481 11.91 9.80 33.85
N ALA A 482 12.77 8.77 33.88
CA ALA A 482 12.69 7.71 34.88
C ALA A 482 12.89 8.26 36.30
N VAL A 483 13.82 9.21 36.48
CA VAL A 483 14.04 9.90 37.74
C VAL A 483 12.86 10.82 38.11
N MET A 484 12.44 11.66 37.17
CA MET A 484 11.33 12.60 37.39
C MET A 484 10.05 11.90 37.81
N LYS A 485 9.78 10.69 37.29
CA LYS A 485 8.60 9.88 37.61
C LYS A 485 8.83 8.81 38.66
N ASN A 486 10.03 8.78 39.30
CA ASN A 486 10.46 7.81 40.29
C ASN A 486 10.24 6.33 39.85
N ARG A 487 10.55 6.03 38.58
CA ARG A 487 10.42 4.67 38.02
C ARG A 487 11.68 3.84 38.31
N LYS A 488 11.82 3.41 39.58
CA LYS A 488 13.00 2.70 40.10
C LYS A 488 13.52 1.58 39.18
N LYS A 489 12.65 0.59 38.85
CA LYS A 489 13.07 -0.56 38.04
C LYS A 489 13.57 -0.16 36.64
N VAL A 490 12.93 0.83 36.03
CA VAL A 490 13.38 1.36 34.74
C VAL A 490 14.72 2.06 34.87
N GLY A 491 14.87 2.88 35.90
CA GLY A 491 16.12 3.56 36.19
C GLY A 491 17.29 2.61 36.41
N GLU A 492 17.09 1.53 37.18
CA GLU A 492 18.10 0.49 37.40
C GLU A 492 18.55 -0.14 36.07
N ILE A 493 17.60 -0.52 35.17
CA ILE A 493 17.92 -1.08 33.85
C ILE A 493 18.71 -0.09 33.00
N LEU A 494 18.30 1.19 33.01
CA LEU A 494 18.99 2.23 32.25
C LEU A 494 20.42 2.43 32.76
N LEU A 495 20.64 2.37 34.10
CA LEU A 495 21.99 2.46 34.71
C LEU A 495 22.89 1.25 34.37
N GLU A 496 22.31 0.06 34.26
CA GLU A 496 22.98 -1.15 33.75
C GLU A 496 23.50 -0.95 32.31
N LYS A 497 22.72 -0.22 31.50
CA LYS A 497 23.05 0.17 30.12
C LYS A 497 23.93 1.42 30.03
N ASN A 498 24.54 1.86 31.15
CA ASN A 498 25.39 3.04 31.25
C ASN A 498 24.72 4.36 30.92
N ALA A 499 23.45 4.53 31.37
CA ALA A 499 22.77 5.81 31.24
C ALA A 499 23.52 6.91 32.03
N ASP A 500 23.67 8.07 31.38
CA ASP A 500 24.39 9.21 31.96
C ASP A 500 23.53 9.95 32.99
N ILE A 501 24.06 10.02 34.24
CA ILE A 501 23.38 10.73 35.34
C ILE A 501 23.65 12.24 35.36
N PHE A 502 24.65 12.70 34.59
CA PHE A 502 25.17 14.07 34.67
C PHE A 502 24.59 14.99 33.56
N SER A 503 24.14 14.43 32.42
CA SER A 503 23.70 15.26 31.31
C SER A 503 22.56 16.19 31.69
N THR A 504 22.75 17.49 31.48
CA THR A 504 21.80 18.53 31.84
C THR A 504 20.87 18.85 30.66
N ASN A 505 19.59 19.10 30.95
CA ASN A 505 18.64 19.62 30.00
C ASN A 505 18.75 21.15 29.81
N THR A 506 17.90 21.74 28.96
CA THR A 506 17.86 23.19 28.71
C THR A 506 17.59 24.05 29.95
N ASN A 507 16.99 23.47 31.00
CA ASN A 507 16.73 24.12 32.30
C ASN A 507 17.84 23.84 33.34
N ASN A 508 18.96 23.37 32.87
CA ASN A 508 20.11 23.00 33.72
C ASN A 508 19.79 21.94 34.79
N ASN A 509 18.85 21.06 34.53
CA ASN A 509 18.52 19.91 35.37
C ASN A 509 19.10 18.63 34.76
N SER A 510 19.74 17.82 35.58
CA SER A 510 20.19 16.46 35.24
C SER A 510 19.47 15.42 36.06
N PRO A 511 19.46 14.12 35.68
CA PRO A 511 18.98 13.03 36.53
C PRO A 511 19.57 13.10 37.96
N LEU A 512 20.90 13.35 38.06
CA LEU A 512 21.58 13.49 39.33
C LEU A 512 21.05 14.68 40.14
N ARG A 513 20.91 15.86 39.53
CA ARG A 513 20.41 17.05 40.21
C ARG A 513 19.01 16.84 40.80
N LEU A 514 18.12 16.20 40.05
CA LEU A 514 16.77 15.86 40.54
C LEU A 514 16.87 14.88 41.75
N ALA A 515 17.69 13.84 41.62
CA ALA A 515 17.84 12.85 42.68
C ALA A 515 18.43 13.47 43.97
N LEU A 516 19.43 14.34 43.86
CA LEU A 516 20.06 15.02 44.99
C LEU A 516 19.10 16.05 45.62
N LYS A 517 18.30 16.72 44.78
CA LYS A 517 17.33 17.72 45.26
C LYS A 517 16.14 17.12 46.00
N TYR A 518 15.58 16.03 45.45
CA TYR A 518 14.37 15.43 46.03
C TYR A 518 14.66 14.37 47.10
N GLY A 519 15.88 13.83 47.12
CA GLY A 519 16.31 12.85 48.11
C GLY A 519 15.51 11.56 48.13
N GLY A 520 15.53 10.85 49.28
CA GLY A 520 14.66 9.71 49.53
C GLY A 520 14.87 8.55 48.53
N SER A 521 13.75 7.91 48.18
CA SER A 521 13.79 6.68 47.34
C SER A 521 14.48 6.86 45.98
N ILE A 522 14.43 8.08 45.38
CA ILE A 522 15.09 8.36 44.08
C ILE A 522 16.61 8.32 44.25
N GLN A 523 17.12 8.99 45.28
CA GLN A 523 18.53 9.01 45.58
C GLN A 523 19.06 7.60 45.93
N ASP A 524 18.20 6.79 46.59
CA ASP A 524 18.61 5.43 46.99
C ASP A 524 18.91 4.51 45.82
N TRP A 525 18.11 4.56 44.75
CA TRP A 525 18.33 3.69 43.59
C TRP A 525 19.24 4.32 42.53
N LEU A 526 19.32 5.65 42.44
CA LEU A 526 20.19 6.30 41.45
C LEU A 526 21.63 6.27 41.94
N ILE A 527 21.89 6.51 43.26
CA ILE A 527 23.20 6.53 43.85
C ILE A 527 23.53 5.12 44.34
N THR A 528 24.06 4.34 43.45
CA THR A 528 24.54 2.96 43.68
C THR A 528 26.07 2.92 43.91
N SER A 529 26.62 1.77 44.26
CA SER A 529 28.08 1.57 44.36
C SER A 529 28.85 1.87 43.05
N LYS A 530 28.14 1.81 41.89
CA LYS A 530 28.70 2.16 40.58
C LYS A 530 28.59 3.67 40.30
N THR A 531 27.43 4.25 40.49
CA THR A 531 27.19 5.65 40.15
C THR A 531 27.79 6.64 41.12
N ILE A 532 28.01 6.23 42.40
CA ILE A 532 28.70 7.05 43.39
C ILE A 532 30.14 7.38 43.03
N LYS A 533 30.78 6.50 42.25
CA LYS A 533 32.15 6.67 41.72
C LYS A 533 32.19 7.25 40.32
N ALA A 534 31.03 7.41 39.68
CA ALA A 534 30.95 7.96 38.35
C ALA A 534 31.33 9.45 38.35
N THR A 535 31.95 9.86 37.24
CA THR A 535 32.33 11.27 37.01
C THR A 535 31.77 11.75 35.70
N ASP A 536 31.53 13.05 35.61
CA ASP A 536 31.25 13.73 34.34
C ASP A 536 32.52 13.90 33.49
N GLY A 537 32.40 14.55 32.32
CA GLY A 537 33.58 14.84 31.46
C GLY A 537 34.64 15.74 32.08
N SER A 538 34.32 16.44 33.18
CA SER A 538 35.23 17.29 33.95
C SER A 538 35.79 16.57 35.20
N GLY A 539 35.43 15.31 35.39
CA GLY A 539 35.87 14.54 36.55
C GLY A 539 35.10 14.82 37.86
N ASN A 540 33.97 15.57 37.78
CA ASN A 540 33.14 15.85 38.96
C ASN A 540 32.32 14.63 39.34
N THR A 541 32.29 14.26 40.61
CA THR A 541 31.43 13.21 41.17
C THR A 541 30.10 13.81 41.65
N ALA A 542 29.15 12.94 42.05
CA ALA A 542 27.91 13.36 42.69
C ALA A 542 28.15 14.24 43.92
N LEU A 543 29.24 14.00 44.69
CA LEU A 543 29.56 14.77 45.86
C LEU A 543 30.04 16.20 45.51
N HIS A 544 30.78 16.37 44.41
CA HIS A 544 31.13 17.70 43.90
C HIS A 544 29.90 18.55 43.62
N TYR A 545 28.90 17.94 42.94
CA TYR A 545 27.65 18.60 42.58
C TYR A 545 26.75 18.84 43.79
N ALA A 546 26.66 17.90 44.74
CA ALA A 546 25.92 18.09 45.98
C ALA A 546 26.45 19.28 46.78
N ALA A 547 27.77 19.42 46.83
CA ALA A 547 28.43 20.55 47.45
C ALA A 547 28.18 21.87 46.70
N GLU A 548 28.29 21.88 45.35
CA GLU A 548 28.05 23.05 44.51
C GLU A 548 26.60 23.54 44.58
N TRP A 549 25.64 22.65 44.68
CA TRP A 549 24.21 22.97 44.70
C TRP A 549 23.64 23.13 46.10
N GLU A 550 24.49 23.04 47.14
CA GLU A 550 24.15 23.22 48.55
C GLU A 550 23.09 22.24 49.09
N TYR A 551 23.13 20.98 48.57
CA TYR A 551 22.18 19.97 49.01
C TYR A 551 22.73 19.21 50.24
N SER A 552 22.50 19.78 51.45
CA SER A 552 23.01 19.25 52.72
C SER A 552 22.66 17.80 52.97
N ASP A 553 21.36 17.43 52.82
CA ASP A 553 20.91 16.06 53.03
C ASP A 553 21.54 15.07 52.03
N ALA A 554 21.76 15.51 50.80
CA ALA A 554 22.40 14.71 49.77
C ALA A 554 23.89 14.50 50.07
N ILE A 555 24.60 15.50 50.60
CA ILE A 555 26.01 15.35 51.04
C ILE A 555 26.11 14.27 52.12
N VAL A 556 25.27 14.38 53.16
CA VAL A 556 25.25 13.38 54.26
C VAL A 556 24.97 11.98 53.72
N ALA A 557 23.93 11.82 52.85
CA ALA A 557 23.58 10.54 52.28
C ALA A 557 24.68 9.96 51.38
N LEU A 558 25.35 10.80 50.57
CA LEU A 558 26.46 10.37 49.71
C LEU A 558 27.65 9.88 50.55
N LEU A 559 28.01 10.60 51.60
CA LEU A 559 29.11 10.20 52.52
C LEU A 559 28.77 8.89 53.25
N GLN A 560 27.54 8.74 53.73
CA GLN A 560 27.05 7.47 54.32
C GLN A 560 27.09 6.30 53.38
N LYS A 561 26.85 6.52 52.07
CA LYS A 561 26.93 5.50 51.02
C LYS A 561 28.39 5.24 50.54
N GLY A 562 29.37 5.92 51.14
CA GLY A 562 30.79 5.71 50.85
C GLY A 562 31.34 6.51 49.66
N ALA A 563 30.78 7.69 49.39
CA ALA A 563 31.39 8.61 48.44
C ALA A 563 32.79 8.98 48.88
N ASP A 564 33.76 8.85 47.98
CA ASP A 564 35.16 9.21 48.29
C ASP A 564 35.29 10.75 48.24
N ILE A 565 35.51 11.32 49.43
CA ILE A 565 35.62 12.76 49.64
C ILE A 565 36.91 13.35 49.07
N HIS A 566 37.90 12.49 48.81
CA HIS A 566 39.22 12.87 48.29
C HIS A 566 39.33 12.81 46.78
N THR A 567 38.27 12.36 46.08
CA THR A 567 38.24 12.34 44.62
C THR A 567 38.43 13.74 44.06
N LYS A 568 39.40 13.86 43.12
CA LYS A 568 39.72 15.10 42.43
C LYS A 568 39.10 15.13 41.04
N ASN A 569 38.54 16.29 40.64
CA ASN A 569 38.12 16.54 39.27
C ASN A 569 39.32 16.86 38.35
N ALA A 570 39.07 17.17 37.06
CA ALA A 570 40.09 17.50 36.07
C ALA A 570 40.95 18.71 36.46
N ASN A 571 40.44 19.60 37.31
CA ASN A 571 41.17 20.75 37.86
C ASN A 571 41.99 20.41 39.12
N GLY A 572 41.93 19.15 39.59
CA GLY A 572 42.53 18.75 40.85
C GLY A 572 41.74 19.19 42.09
N GLU A 573 40.51 19.68 41.89
CA GLU A 573 39.61 20.14 42.95
C GLU A 573 38.83 18.98 43.55
N THR A 574 38.69 18.90 44.87
CA THR A 574 37.75 18.01 45.57
C THR A 574 36.42 18.73 45.79
N ALA A 575 35.42 18.00 46.28
CA ALA A 575 34.09 18.59 46.64
C ALA A 575 34.21 19.77 47.62
N LEU A 576 35.26 19.85 48.44
CA LEU A 576 35.52 20.98 49.31
C LEU A 576 35.72 22.29 48.53
N PHE A 577 36.38 22.23 47.37
CA PHE A 577 36.55 23.43 46.55
C PHE A 577 35.19 23.93 46.02
N ASN A 578 34.28 23.01 45.64
CA ASN A 578 32.92 23.40 45.22
C ASN A 578 32.13 23.98 46.40
N ALA A 579 32.21 23.35 47.58
CA ALA A 579 31.56 23.90 48.81
C ALA A 579 32.00 25.32 49.11
N VAL A 580 33.29 25.58 48.97
CA VAL A 580 33.88 26.89 49.27
C VAL A 580 33.40 27.98 48.30
N LYS A 581 33.11 27.64 47.03
CA LYS A 581 32.59 28.56 46.00
C LYS A 581 31.19 29.03 46.31
N THR A 582 30.37 28.30 47.09
CA THR A 582 29.00 28.64 47.39
C THR A 582 28.81 29.73 48.43
N ASN A 583 29.89 30.06 49.17
CA ASN A 583 29.87 30.99 50.32
C ASN A 583 28.93 30.57 51.47
N ASN A 584 28.69 29.24 51.61
CA ASN A 584 27.81 28.65 52.62
C ASN A 584 28.68 27.87 53.67
N PRO A 585 28.81 28.40 54.92
CA PRO A 585 29.59 27.78 55.97
C PRO A 585 29.12 26.39 56.36
N ASP A 586 27.80 26.14 56.31
CA ASP A 586 27.23 24.86 56.74
C ASP A 586 27.63 23.73 55.78
N ILE A 587 27.67 24.01 54.47
CA ILE A 587 28.13 23.04 53.46
C ILE A 587 29.60 22.71 53.66
N ILE A 588 30.43 23.72 53.94
CA ILE A 588 31.87 23.54 54.26
C ILE A 588 32.00 22.63 55.46
N GLN A 589 31.28 22.92 56.54
CA GLN A 589 31.29 22.11 57.76
C GLN A 589 30.94 20.67 57.49
N LEU A 590 29.84 20.40 56.78
CA LEU A 590 29.40 19.04 56.43
C LEU A 590 30.50 18.26 55.67
N ILE A 591 31.17 18.91 54.71
CA ILE A 591 32.24 18.29 53.93
C ILE A 591 33.44 18.03 54.79
N VAL A 592 33.80 18.94 55.70
CA VAL A 592 34.93 18.77 56.63
C VAL A 592 34.64 17.70 57.69
N ASP A 593 33.43 17.67 58.25
CA ASP A 593 32.97 16.62 59.17
C ASP A 593 32.99 15.24 58.51
N GLY A 594 32.81 15.19 57.18
CA GLY A 594 32.95 14.00 56.35
C GLY A 594 34.41 13.54 56.15
N GLY A 595 35.40 14.31 56.65
CA GLY A 595 36.81 13.99 56.57
C GLY A 595 37.58 14.66 55.44
N ALA A 596 37.10 15.78 54.89
CA ALA A 596 37.82 16.51 53.85
C ALA A 596 39.11 17.12 54.38
N ASP A 597 40.21 16.99 53.61
CA ASP A 597 41.49 17.59 53.92
C ASP A 597 41.51 19.08 53.54
N LEU A 598 41.66 19.96 54.51
CA LEU A 598 41.73 21.41 54.33
C LEU A 598 43.04 21.85 53.63
N SER A 599 44.02 21.00 53.58
CA SER A 599 45.38 21.24 52.96
C SER A 599 45.42 20.76 51.50
N VAL A 600 44.30 20.14 50.97
CA VAL A 600 44.22 19.61 49.62
C VAL A 600 44.55 20.70 48.59
N ARG A 601 45.30 20.31 47.54
CA ARG A 601 45.72 21.23 46.49
C ARG A 601 45.09 20.88 45.15
N ASP A 602 44.64 21.93 44.44
CA ASP A 602 44.25 21.86 43.04
C ASP A 602 45.49 21.75 42.12
N ASN A 603 45.28 21.68 40.79
CA ASN A 603 46.37 21.59 39.81
C ASN A 603 47.25 22.85 39.77
N LEU A 604 46.81 23.98 40.31
CA LEU A 604 47.55 25.20 40.46
C LEU A 604 48.27 25.25 41.80
N GLY A 605 48.20 24.18 42.62
CA GLY A 605 48.73 24.10 43.97
C GLY A 605 47.93 24.96 44.95
N SER A 606 46.77 25.48 44.56
CA SER A 606 45.96 26.31 45.47
C SER A 606 45.21 25.42 46.46
N VAL A 607 45.18 25.83 47.74
CA VAL A 607 44.28 25.23 48.74
C VAL A 607 42.88 25.85 48.69
N PRO A 608 41.84 25.26 49.31
CA PRO A 608 40.48 25.80 49.32
C PRO A 608 40.38 27.27 49.68
N LEU A 609 41.24 27.79 50.56
CA LEU A 609 41.27 29.20 50.94
C LEU A 609 41.59 30.15 49.76
N HIS A 610 42.44 29.76 48.84
CA HIS A 610 42.68 30.55 47.62
C HIS A 610 41.44 30.63 46.77
N THR A 611 40.69 29.52 46.68
CA THR A 611 39.43 29.47 45.92
C THR A 611 38.37 30.33 46.57
N ALA A 612 38.22 30.32 47.91
CA ALA A 612 37.35 31.21 48.63
C ALA A 612 37.62 32.68 48.29
N VAL A 613 38.88 33.06 48.26
CA VAL A 613 39.31 34.39 47.87
C VAL A 613 38.98 34.67 46.42
N ARG A 614 39.31 33.80 45.48
CA ARG A 614 39.00 33.98 44.05
C ARG A 614 37.51 34.19 43.77
N TRP A 615 36.62 33.54 44.54
CA TRP A 615 35.17 33.60 44.36
C TRP A 615 34.50 34.69 45.25
N ASP A 616 35.29 35.51 45.97
CA ASP A 616 34.79 36.54 46.87
C ASP A 616 33.86 36.00 47.96
N ALA A 617 34.17 34.79 48.43
CA ALA A 617 33.35 34.01 49.34
C ALA A 617 33.78 34.31 50.80
N GLU A 618 33.38 35.45 51.33
CA GLU A 618 33.79 35.97 52.67
C GLU A 618 33.47 34.99 53.79
N LYS A 619 32.21 34.46 53.83
CA LYS A 619 31.80 33.50 54.85
C LYS A 619 32.61 32.21 54.76
N SER A 620 32.99 31.79 53.54
CA SER A 620 33.85 30.63 53.32
C SER A 620 35.24 30.88 53.84
N VAL A 621 35.79 32.09 53.64
CA VAL A 621 37.11 32.46 54.20
C VAL A 621 37.05 32.40 55.71
N MET A 622 36.03 33.02 56.35
CA MET A 622 35.85 32.97 57.81
C MET A 622 35.77 31.54 58.33
N LYS A 623 34.96 30.71 57.67
CA LYS A 623 34.73 29.32 58.07
C LYS A 623 36.00 28.48 57.95
N LEU A 624 36.75 28.62 56.86
CA LEU A 624 38.03 27.92 56.67
C LEU A 624 39.10 28.33 57.74
N ILE A 625 39.15 29.63 58.10
CA ILE A 625 40.03 30.12 59.18
C ILE A 625 39.64 29.53 60.56
N GLU A 626 38.26 29.51 60.82
CA GLU A 626 37.73 28.92 62.05
C GLU A 626 38.14 27.41 62.15
N LEU A 627 38.09 26.70 61.02
CA LEU A 627 38.46 25.29 60.93
C LEU A 627 40.01 25.07 60.99
N GLY A 628 40.81 26.10 61.06
CA GLY A 628 42.27 26.01 61.27
C GLY A 628 43.07 25.81 59.99
N VAL A 629 42.57 26.29 58.83
CA VAL A 629 43.34 26.19 57.58
C VAL A 629 44.68 27.00 57.71
N ASP A 630 45.73 26.51 57.04
CA ASP A 630 46.99 27.30 56.94
C ASP A 630 46.74 28.54 56.03
N VAL A 631 46.58 29.70 56.64
CA VAL A 631 46.30 30.96 55.94
C VAL A 631 47.53 31.46 55.12
N ASN A 632 48.70 30.90 55.37
CA ASN A 632 49.94 31.22 54.69
C ASN A 632 50.31 30.23 53.57
N ALA A 633 49.49 29.23 53.30
CA ALA A 633 49.69 28.28 52.23
C ALA A 633 49.92 29.01 50.90
N GLN A 634 50.92 28.61 50.16
CA GLN A 634 51.29 29.16 48.85
C GLN A 634 50.93 28.18 47.76
N ASN A 635 50.41 28.69 46.63
CA ASN A 635 50.24 27.95 45.42
C ASN A 635 51.50 27.76 44.59
N ILE A 636 51.52 27.10 43.45
CA ILE A 636 52.73 26.88 42.61
C ILE A 636 53.36 28.19 42.18
N ALA A 637 52.62 29.26 42.03
CA ALA A 637 53.14 30.58 41.70
C ALA A 637 53.66 31.35 42.90
N GLY A 638 53.73 30.71 44.07
CA GLY A 638 54.22 31.32 45.32
C GLY A 638 53.27 32.34 45.94
N LYS A 639 51.96 32.34 45.47
CA LYS A 639 51.01 33.27 45.98
C LYS A 639 50.23 32.65 47.13
N SER A 640 50.08 33.42 48.24
CA SER A 640 49.14 33.07 49.30
C SER A 640 47.77 33.62 49.03
N ALA A 641 46.72 33.16 49.74
CA ALA A 641 45.33 33.64 49.64
C ALA A 641 45.32 35.18 49.86
N LEU A 642 46.08 35.73 50.76
CA LEU A 642 46.21 37.17 50.96
C LEU A 642 46.81 37.87 49.75
N SER A 643 47.83 37.32 49.11
CA SER A 643 48.42 37.92 47.92
C SER A 643 47.43 37.88 46.74
N GLU A 644 46.60 36.85 46.61
CA GLU A 644 45.51 36.79 45.62
C GLU A 644 44.42 37.83 45.90
N ALA A 645 44.00 37.99 47.15
CA ALA A 645 43.04 39.02 47.54
C ALA A 645 43.54 40.44 47.17
N CYS A 646 44.81 40.71 47.44
CA CYS A 646 45.40 42.00 47.08
C CYS A 646 45.54 42.21 45.57
N ILE A 647 45.93 41.20 44.81
CA ILE A 647 46.06 41.30 43.35
C ILE A 647 44.71 41.50 42.68
N THR A 648 43.64 40.89 43.20
CA THR A 648 42.26 40.96 42.64
C THR A 648 41.48 42.09 43.22
N GLY A 649 42.06 42.95 44.12
CA GLY A 649 41.42 44.13 44.70
C GLY A 649 40.33 43.82 45.74
N LYS A 650 40.37 42.64 46.35
CA LYS A 650 39.39 42.19 47.36
C LYS A 650 39.81 42.63 48.74
N ASN A 651 39.70 43.94 49.00
CA ASN A 651 40.25 44.59 50.17
C ASN A 651 39.69 44.09 51.49
N ASP A 652 38.42 43.77 51.55
CA ASP A 652 37.77 43.29 52.77
C ASP A 652 38.27 41.90 53.16
N LEU A 653 38.44 41.00 52.15
CA LEU A 653 39.04 39.70 52.35
C LEU A 653 40.50 39.81 52.75
N ALA A 654 41.24 40.76 52.17
CA ALA A 654 42.61 41.03 52.57
C ALA A 654 42.71 41.52 54.01
N LYS A 655 41.86 42.44 54.47
CA LYS A 655 41.77 42.88 55.89
C LYS A 655 41.43 41.70 56.81
N LEU A 656 40.45 40.86 56.40
CA LEU A 656 40.04 39.70 57.18
C LEU A 656 41.20 38.70 57.36
N LEU A 657 41.89 38.38 56.28
CA LEU A 657 43.09 37.50 56.34
C LEU A 657 44.24 38.07 57.20
N LEU A 658 44.39 39.37 57.13
CA LEU A 658 45.39 40.08 58.00
C LEU A 658 45.05 40.01 59.49
N GLN A 659 43.77 40.06 59.86
CA GLN A 659 43.34 39.96 61.26
C GLN A 659 43.59 38.58 61.89
N TYR A 660 43.49 37.53 61.10
CA TYR A 660 43.46 36.14 61.61
C TYR A 660 44.82 35.36 61.52
N GLY A 661 45.92 35.98 61.19
CA GLY A 661 47.09 35.17 61.45
C GLY A 661 48.26 35.22 60.52
N ILE A 662 48.60 36.39 60.11
CA ILE A 662 49.87 36.52 59.39
C ILE A 662 51.04 36.59 60.38
N VAL A 663 51.99 35.69 60.24
CA VAL A 663 53.27 35.75 60.91
C VAL A 663 53.98 37.05 60.48
N GLN A 664 54.71 37.74 61.42
CA GLN A 664 55.37 39.01 61.21
C GLN A 664 56.18 39.14 59.92
N SER A 665 56.82 38.05 59.46
CA SER A 665 57.59 37.99 58.23
C SER A 665 56.80 38.11 56.96
N THR A 666 55.51 37.69 56.96
CA THR A 666 54.64 37.77 55.84
C THR A 666 53.95 39.15 55.74
N LYS A 667 53.86 39.84 56.88
CA LYS A 667 53.37 41.20 56.91
C LYS A 667 54.37 42.15 56.26
N GLU A 668 55.65 42.00 56.51
CA GLU A 668 56.67 42.78 55.84
C GLU A 668 56.81 42.48 54.33
N ALA A 669 56.57 41.27 53.91
CA ALA A 669 56.52 40.92 52.51
C ALA A 669 55.24 41.49 51.81
N PHE A 670 54.11 41.56 52.53
CA PHE A 670 52.90 42.16 52.10
C PHE A 670 53.00 43.68 51.98
N ASP A 671 53.57 44.35 52.97
CA ASP A 671 53.78 45.80 52.91
C ASP A 671 54.72 46.17 51.73
N ARG A 672 55.75 45.38 51.48
CA ARG A 672 56.64 45.48 50.29
C ARG A 672 55.80 45.28 48.97
N TYR A 673 54.90 44.32 48.97
CA TYR A 673 54.05 44.03 47.82
C TYR A 673 53.02 45.12 47.56
N LEU A 674 52.34 45.64 48.61
CA LEU A 674 51.43 46.80 48.50
C LEU A 674 52.19 48.03 48.00
N LYS A 675 53.34 48.29 48.48
CA LYS A 675 54.16 49.36 48.00
C LYS A 675 54.57 49.19 46.54
N SER A 676 54.91 48.02 46.12
CA SER A 676 55.20 47.67 44.72
C SER A 676 53.97 47.73 43.85
N ALA A 677 52.78 47.31 44.33
CA ALA A 677 51.52 47.39 43.62
C ALA A 677 51.08 48.83 43.46
N HIS A 678 51.17 49.66 44.51
CA HIS A 678 50.90 51.10 44.42
C HIS A 678 51.81 51.77 43.40
N ASP A 679 53.08 51.37 43.33
CA ASP A 679 54.04 51.92 42.38
C ASP A 679 53.70 51.53 40.96
N LYS A 680 53.31 50.29 40.71
CA LYS A 680 52.79 49.79 39.37
C LYS A 680 51.50 50.48 38.94
N ILE A 681 50.56 50.69 39.84
CA ILE A 681 49.32 51.39 39.58
C ILE A 681 49.60 52.89 39.26
N ARG A 682 50.51 53.51 40.03
CA ARG A 682 50.98 54.89 39.77
C ARG A 682 51.62 54.98 38.38
N ASP A 683 52.54 54.04 38.07
CA ASP A 683 53.20 54.01 36.78
C ASP A 683 52.22 53.73 35.59
N SER A 684 51.19 52.92 35.81
CA SER A 684 50.14 52.70 34.83
C SER A 684 49.29 53.97 34.61
N ILE A 685 48.93 54.69 35.66
CA ILE A 685 48.20 55.97 35.57
C ILE A 685 49.08 57.02 34.89
N LYS A 686 50.33 57.12 35.23
CA LYS A 686 51.27 58.01 34.54
C LYS A 686 51.43 57.70 33.05
N LYS A 687 51.48 56.47 32.70
CA LYS A 687 51.54 55.98 31.30
C LYS A 687 50.29 56.27 30.52
N GLN A 688 49.12 56.13 31.13
CA GLN A 688 47.84 56.28 30.46
C GLN A 688 47.45 57.77 30.26
N TYR A 689 47.92 58.66 31.16
CA TYR A 689 47.53 60.07 31.09
C TYR A 689 48.69 61.01 30.70
N ASN A 690 49.84 60.51 30.27
CA ASN A 690 50.98 61.26 29.74
C ASN A 690 51.34 62.45 30.63
N ILE A 691 51.34 62.26 31.98
CA ILE A 691 51.65 63.31 32.98
C ILE A 691 53.15 63.36 33.11
N PHE A 692 53.75 64.41 32.52
CA PHE A 692 55.16 64.70 32.67
C PHE A 692 55.49 65.06 34.11
N ASP A 693 56.69 64.62 34.55
CA ASP A 693 57.31 64.76 35.87
C ASP A 693 57.36 66.25 36.33
N ASN A 694 56.38 66.62 37.14
CA ASN A 694 56.63 67.73 38.05
C ASN A 694 56.63 67.19 39.49
N GLN A 695 57.76 67.33 40.14
CA GLN A 695 58.13 66.75 41.42
C GLN A 695 57.28 67.16 42.64
N ASN A 696 56.09 67.71 42.45
CA ASN A 696 55.24 68.19 43.55
C ASN A 696 53.79 67.84 43.46
N ILE A 697 53.43 66.64 43.00
CA ILE A 697 52.16 66.11 43.39
C ILE A 697 52.43 65.19 44.60
N ILE A 698 52.34 65.78 45.74
CA ILE A 698 52.15 65.09 47.01
C ILE A 698 50.77 64.47 46.94
N LEU A 699 50.72 63.21 46.58
CA LEU A 699 49.59 62.41 46.94
C LEU A 699 49.62 62.29 48.44
N GLY A 700 48.92 63.19 49.10
CA GLY A 700 48.82 63.17 50.56
C GLY A 700 48.11 61.91 50.99
N PHE A 701 48.94 60.96 51.36
CA PHE A 701 48.46 59.82 52.12
C PHE A 701 48.63 60.20 53.59
N ASP A 702 47.76 61.03 54.07
CA ASP A 702 47.58 61.25 55.52
C ASP A 702 46.11 60.97 55.85
N SER A 703 46.00 59.96 56.73
CA SER A 703 44.81 59.50 57.44
C SER A 703 43.70 58.74 56.66
N ASP A 704 43.17 57.79 57.26
CA ASP A 704 42.31 56.69 56.93
C ASP A 704 41.06 57.02 56.08
N GLU A 705 40.73 58.25 55.84
CA GLU A 705 39.53 58.66 55.03
C GLU A 705 39.79 58.97 53.53
N LYS A 706 41.03 59.12 53.10
CA LYS A 706 41.37 59.47 51.73
C LYS A 706 41.75 58.24 50.86
N GLU A 707 42.09 57.08 51.47
CA GLU A 707 42.32 55.85 50.73
C GLU A 707 41.09 55.33 50.01
N GLU A 708 39.86 55.48 50.58
CA GLU A 708 38.63 55.04 49.93
C GLU A 708 38.29 55.82 48.66
N SER A 709 38.66 57.09 48.56
CA SER A 709 38.30 57.91 47.40
C SER A 709 39.16 57.67 46.14
N ILE A 710 40.45 57.32 46.35
CA ILE A 710 41.34 57.02 45.22
C ILE A 710 41.09 55.62 44.66
N PHE A 711 40.73 54.68 45.53
CA PHE A 711 40.38 53.34 45.08
C PHE A 711 39.05 53.31 44.32
N LYS A 712 38.06 54.14 44.69
CA LYS A 712 36.78 54.30 43.96
C LYS A 712 36.97 54.94 42.58
N MET A 713 37.97 55.82 42.41
CA MET A 713 38.25 56.40 41.07
C MET A 713 38.98 55.42 40.16
N GLY A 714 39.76 54.49 40.66
CA GLY A 714 40.48 53.48 39.88
C GLY A 714 39.58 52.33 39.36
N THR A 715 38.54 52.01 40.09
CA THR A 715 37.62 50.91 39.73
C THR A 715 36.53 51.28 38.72
N ASN A 716 36.21 52.56 38.57
CA ASN A 716 35.19 53.03 37.62
C ASN A 716 35.71 53.28 36.18
N SER A 717 37.03 53.17 35.95
CA SER A 717 37.62 53.46 34.64
C SER A 717 38.32 52.23 33.98
N LEU A 718 38.23 51.06 34.57
CA LEU A 718 38.80 49.85 34.00
C LEU A 718 37.68 48.82 33.74
N ASN A 719 36.92 49.05 32.67
CA ASN A 719 36.21 48.00 32.00
C ASN A 719 37.23 47.16 31.24
N TRP A 720 37.60 46.00 31.78
CA TRP A 720 38.30 44.96 31.04
C TRP A 720 37.29 44.07 30.39
N HIS A 721 37.32 44.01 29.03
CA HIS A 721 36.72 42.94 28.23
C HIS A 721 37.39 41.59 28.51
#